data_7bce0b66d07e78436fa939b8d537bf03
#
_entry.id   7bce0b66d07e78436fa939b8d537bf03
#
_cell.length_a   1.000
_cell.length_b   1.000
_cell.length_c   1.000
_cell.angle_alpha   90.00
_cell.angle_beta   90.00
_cell.angle_gamma   90.00
#
_symmetry.space_group_name_H-M   'P 1'
#
loop_
_entity.id
_entity.type
_entity.pdbx_description
1 polymer ?
#
loop_
_entity_poly.entity_id
_entity_poly.type
_entity_poly.pdbx_seq_one_letter_code
_entity_poly.pdbx_strand_id
1 'polypeptide(L)'
;LFPPLFRGCSAPPAAHTALPAPPPPPPTPPAVTVSPGGTIDPQSSTAATQGVVSTVASEAPALSAIPSSALRKYSFTFRQLGALDPLQLRGVDPISGIPFSIPNDEVVTAVKLKLDIAYSPSLITNLSHLKVLINGELAATIPLPKEQAGASVIKEVSIDPRLITDFNRMNLQFIGHYTLECEDPFHSSLWLNISNLSSIEFTVTPLAVQNDLALLPAPFFDRRDGRRLELPFFLPPTASNGMLEAAGIVSSWFGALASYRGAWFPATSGTLPNDDTIVFATNEERPAGVTIPPISGPSLAIGAHPGDSRYKILYVMGRDVKELRTAATALSLGRSTFSGPSATISKLDDLKVRAPYDAPNWIASNRPVKFGELASVEDLNVRGYSPDLVRVNLRLPPDLFGWKSDGIPLHLSYRYSPRPRPDKSTLNINVNRNYITSYPLLAFPRTDAGADAMARFVNKLLPDKLIPAVEDFYLPINQIPARSQLQFHFNFDYPKEGACKDVLLDNVRAAIDQESTVDLSSFPHYIQMPNLSAFANAGYPFTRMADLSETAVIIPDTPGVADISTYLSLMGRMGESTGLPVYGLTVGKAADVQRVGDKDLLLLGGTSNQPLLSQWAGNMPFSASGQIRTFSLSDWILKRMPWYEEPRDDKKPVAKLSAVSLNRDAVLFGFESPLKSGRSVVAIISDKTVGMADVLNALMDSDLVSKIHGSLAIIRGKEVESMTLGNTYYVGSLPPLIALRWFLSGTPWLIAALLLVAAAILGTVMYAFLRRKANKRITGK
;
A
#
# COMPACT_ATOMS: atom_id res chain seq x y z
N LEU A 1 54.91 -6.91 33.78
CA LEU A 1 56.10 -7.68 33.34
C LEU A 1 56.03 -7.88 31.83
N PHE A 2 56.81 -7.07 31.14
CA PHE A 2 57.13 -7.11 29.71
C PHE A 2 58.24 -8.15 29.43
N PRO A 3 58.69 -8.43 28.19
CA PRO A 3 58.36 -7.97 26.81
C PRO A 3 58.53 -9.05 25.70
N PRO A 4 58.87 -8.69 24.44
CA PRO A 4 58.19 -9.08 23.20
C PRO A 4 59.06 -10.02 22.32
N LEU A 5 58.49 -10.54 21.22
CA LEU A 5 59.26 -11.06 20.09
C LEU A 5 58.54 -10.83 18.76
N PHE A 6 59.17 -9.97 17.98
CA PHE A 6 58.98 -9.83 16.52
C PHE A 6 59.38 -11.13 15.79
N ARG A 7 58.59 -11.56 14.85
CA ARG A 7 59.05 -12.23 13.62
C ARG A 7 58.20 -11.82 12.46
N GLY A 8 58.79 -11.21 11.49
CA GLY A 8 58.20 -10.82 10.24
C GLY A 8 57.95 -12.01 9.32
N CYS A 9 56.89 -11.95 8.54
CA CYS A 9 56.71 -12.72 7.32
C CYS A 9 56.36 -11.75 6.20
N SER A 10 57.23 -11.76 5.19
CA SER A 10 57.11 -11.02 3.95
C SER A 10 55.89 -11.47 3.15
N ALA A 11 55.09 -10.51 2.69
CA ALA A 11 54.01 -10.74 1.72
C ALA A 11 54.58 -10.71 0.29
N PRO A 12 54.07 -11.55 -0.63
CA PRO A 12 54.44 -11.46 -2.05
C PRO A 12 53.68 -10.30 -2.73
N PRO A 13 54.17 -9.76 -3.85
CA PRO A 13 53.61 -8.58 -4.50
C PRO A 13 52.27 -8.89 -5.16
N ALA A 14 51.31 -7.94 -4.97
CA ALA A 14 49.99 -7.99 -5.58
C ALA A 14 50.10 -7.85 -7.11
N ALA A 15 49.50 -8.80 -7.82
CA ALA A 15 49.29 -8.71 -9.25
C ALA A 15 48.22 -7.64 -9.54
N HIS A 16 48.59 -6.64 -10.35
CA HIS A 16 47.69 -5.65 -10.91
C HIS A 16 46.70 -6.35 -11.88
N THR A 17 45.49 -6.57 -11.42
CA THR A 17 44.37 -6.89 -12.32
C THR A 17 43.89 -5.57 -12.94
N ALA A 18 44.05 -5.43 -14.24
CA ALA A 18 43.55 -4.31 -15.02
C ALA A 18 42.02 -4.31 -15.00
N LEU A 19 41.45 -3.15 -14.74
CA LEU A 19 39.99 -2.90 -14.85
C LEU A 19 39.55 -3.13 -16.32
N PRO A 20 38.40 -3.77 -16.57
CA PRO A 20 37.86 -3.89 -17.91
C PRO A 20 37.50 -2.51 -18.47
N ALA A 21 37.83 -2.30 -19.74
CA ALA A 21 37.53 -1.09 -20.48
C ALA A 21 36.02 -0.83 -20.56
N PRO A 22 35.58 0.43 -20.55
CA PRO A 22 34.17 0.74 -20.69
C PRO A 22 33.64 0.33 -22.08
N PRO A 23 32.36 -0.07 -22.22
CA PRO A 23 31.78 -0.43 -23.50
C PRO A 23 31.77 0.76 -24.46
N PRO A 24 31.89 0.52 -25.79
CA PRO A 24 31.87 1.58 -26.78
C PRO A 24 30.50 2.26 -26.82
N PRO A 25 30.44 3.59 -27.14
CA PRO A 25 29.19 4.31 -27.27
C PRO A 25 28.35 3.76 -28.44
N PRO A 26 27.02 3.86 -28.36
CA PRO A 26 26.14 3.42 -29.43
C PRO A 26 26.36 4.20 -30.73
N PRO A 27 26.17 3.60 -31.91
CA PRO A 27 26.37 4.27 -33.18
C PRO A 27 25.40 5.43 -33.37
N THR A 28 25.92 6.58 -33.76
CA THR A 28 25.17 7.78 -34.19
C THR A 28 24.35 7.46 -35.45
N PRO A 29 23.09 7.89 -35.53
CA PRO A 29 22.31 7.76 -36.79
C PRO A 29 22.91 8.60 -37.90
N PRO A 30 22.80 8.19 -39.18
CA PRO A 30 23.40 8.88 -40.30
C PRO A 30 22.80 10.28 -40.49
N ALA A 31 23.66 11.27 -40.64
CA ALA A 31 23.30 12.63 -40.94
C ALA A 31 22.71 12.71 -42.36
N VAL A 32 21.50 13.21 -42.47
CA VAL A 32 20.89 13.57 -43.76
C VAL A 32 21.54 14.88 -44.21
N THR A 33 22.39 14.79 -45.22
CA THR A 33 22.98 15.96 -45.91
C THR A 33 21.91 16.55 -46.87
N VAL A 34 21.43 17.76 -46.53
CA VAL A 34 20.65 18.57 -47.47
C VAL A 34 21.65 19.48 -48.18
N SER A 35 21.83 19.27 -49.46
CA SER A 35 22.61 20.17 -50.33
C SER A 35 21.80 21.44 -50.67
N PRO A 36 22.41 22.63 -50.54
CA PRO A 36 21.79 23.85 -51.10
C PRO A 36 22.17 24.03 -52.55
N GLY A 37 21.20 24.06 -53.42
CA GLY A 37 21.40 24.29 -54.85
C GLY A 37 20.35 25.20 -55.46
N GLY A 38 20.78 26.35 -55.97
CA GLY A 38 20.14 27.00 -57.06
C GLY A 38 19.45 28.36 -56.83
N THR A 39 20.24 29.41 -56.83
CA THR A 39 19.83 30.76 -57.23
C THR A 39 19.29 30.77 -58.66
N ILE A 40 18.11 31.35 -58.89
CA ILE A 40 17.62 31.74 -60.23
C ILE A 40 17.19 33.19 -60.14
N ASP A 41 17.85 34.02 -60.98
CA ASP A 41 17.59 35.43 -61.24
C ASP A 41 16.28 35.65 -62.01
N PRO A 42 15.67 36.86 -61.90
CA PRO A 42 14.42 37.16 -62.56
C PRO A 42 14.64 37.90 -63.90
N GLN A 43 14.12 37.38 -64.99
CA GLN A 43 13.83 38.27 -66.17
C GLN A 43 12.60 37.79 -66.93
N SER A 44 11.63 38.73 -66.92
CA SER A 44 10.67 39.13 -67.96
C SER A 44 10.15 38.13 -69.00
N SER A 45 8.83 38.01 -69.10
CA SER A 45 8.10 38.50 -70.30
C SER A 45 6.57 38.36 -70.11
N THR A 46 5.90 39.43 -70.52
CA THR A 46 4.48 39.65 -70.69
C THR A 46 3.83 38.74 -71.72
N ALA A 47 2.68 38.13 -71.37
CA ALA A 47 1.59 37.87 -72.31
C ALA A 47 0.27 37.64 -71.52
N ALA A 48 -0.70 38.47 -71.83
CA ALA A 48 -2.04 38.41 -71.28
C ALA A 48 -2.85 37.24 -71.91
N THR A 49 -3.52 36.46 -71.05
CA THR A 49 -4.71 35.72 -71.47
C THR A 49 -5.68 35.63 -70.29
N GLN A 50 -6.87 36.15 -70.51
CA GLN A 50 -7.98 36.11 -69.58
C GLN A 50 -8.43 34.66 -69.39
N GLY A 51 -8.35 34.17 -68.15
CA GLY A 51 -8.89 32.87 -67.74
C GLY A 51 -9.64 33.04 -66.40
N VAL A 52 -10.88 32.63 -66.44
CA VAL A 52 -11.86 32.67 -65.38
C VAL A 52 -11.26 32.08 -64.08
N VAL A 53 -11.16 32.92 -63.04
CA VAL A 53 -10.77 32.48 -61.69
C VAL A 53 -12.00 31.90 -61.01
N SER A 54 -12.10 30.56 -61.00
CA SER A 54 -12.93 29.82 -60.04
C SER A 54 -12.17 29.77 -58.73
N THR A 55 -12.58 30.60 -57.78
CA THR A 55 -12.14 30.54 -56.38
C THR A 55 -12.70 29.23 -55.78
N VAL A 56 -11.88 28.17 -55.78
CA VAL A 56 -12.09 27.03 -54.87
C VAL A 56 -11.64 27.52 -53.50
N ALA A 57 -12.60 27.96 -52.70
CA ALA A 57 -12.41 28.09 -51.27
C ALA A 57 -12.04 26.71 -50.73
N SER A 58 -10.77 26.54 -50.33
CA SER A 58 -10.35 25.40 -49.50
C SER A 58 -11.02 25.60 -48.15
N GLU A 59 -12.18 24.96 -47.97
CA GLU A 59 -12.74 24.75 -46.65
C GLU A 59 -11.74 23.94 -45.88
N ALA A 60 -11.06 24.56 -44.91
CA ALA A 60 -10.41 23.80 -43.85
C ALA A 60 -11.46 22.87 -43.23
N PRO A 61 -11.15 21.56 -43.01
CA PRO A 61 -12.11 20.67 -42.40
C PRO A 61 -12.55 21.28 -41.08
N ALA A 62 -13.83 21.62 -40.99
CA ALA A 62 -14.43 22.02 -39.73
C ALA A 62 -14.14 20.89 -38.75
N LEU A 63 -13.41 21.21 -37.68
CA LEU A 63 -13.25 20.34 -36.52
C LEU A 63 -14.66 19.96 -36.07
N SER A 64 -15.10 18.76 -36.43
CA SER A 64 -16.39 18.22 -36.02
C SER A 64 -16.48 18.34 -34.50
N ALA A 65 -17.45 19.10 -34.02
CA ALA A 65 -17.68 19.25 -32.58
C ALA A 65 -17.78 17.85 -31.95
N ILE A 66 -16.89 17.55 -31.02
CA ILE A 66 -16.88 16.26 -30.31
C ILE A 66 -18.27 16.08 -29.69
N PRO A 67 -19.00 15.01 -30.00
CA PRO A 67 -20.32 14.81 -29.41
C PRO A 67 -20.23 14.84 -27.89
N SER A 68 -21.10 15.57 -27.22
CA SER A 68 -21.09 15.72 -25.76
C SER A 68 -21.21 14.38 -25.01
N SER A 69 -21.71 13.34 -25.65
CA SER A 69 -21.73 11.95 -25.17
C SER A 69 -20.36 11.26 -25.11
N ALA A 70 -19.32 11.85 -25.70
CA ALA A 70 -17.94 11.34 -25.66
C ALA A 70 -17.12 11.89 -24.49
N LEU A 71 -17.61 12.91 -23.78
CA LEU A 71 -16.89 13.55 -22.69
C LEU A 71 -17.13 12.81 -21.37
N ARG A 72 -16.03 12.44 -20.71
CA ARG A 72 -16.05 11.91 -19.33
C ARG A 72 -15.68 13.04 -18.35
N LYS A 73 -16.27 13.01 -17.16
CA LYS A 73 -15.92 13.92 -16.08
C LYS A 73 -15.63 13.13 -14.82
N TYR A 74 -14.54 13.49 -14.16
CA TYR A 74 -14.20 12.95 -12.84
C TYR A 74 -13.45 13.98 -12.02
N SER A 75 -13.46 13.81 -10.71
CA SER A 75 -12.78 14.70 -9.78
C SER A 75 -12.02 13.93 -8.73
N PHE A 76 -10.89 14.51 -8.30
CA PHE A 76 -10.12 14.01 -7.15
C PHE A 76 -10.10 15.08 -6.07
N THR A 77 -10.34 14.67 -4.83
CA THR A 77 -10.00 15.49 -3.67
C THR A 77 -8.48 15.43 -3.43
N PHE A 78 -7.93 16.45 -2.79
CA PHE A 78 -6.50 16.45 -2.41
C PHE A 78 -6.15 15.27 -1.52
N ARG A 79 -7.09 14.84 -0.66
CA ARG A 79 -6.94 13.61 0.14
C ARG A 79 -6.74 12.37 -0.73
N GLN A 80 -7.47 12.23 -1.82
CA GLN A 80 -7.31 11.11 -2.77
C GLN A 80 -6.00 11.18 -3.54
N LEU A 81 -5.47 12.40 -3.77
CA LEU A 81 -4.15 12.62 -4.40
C LEU A 81 -2.98 12.54 -3.41
N GLY A 82 -3.24 12.12 -2.15
CA GLY A 82 -2.20 11.86 -1.15
C GLY A 82 -2.00 12.95 -0.09
N ALA A 83 -2.70 14.08 -0.15
CA ALA A 83 -2.69 15.07 0.92
C ALA A 83 -3.65 14.63 2.05
N LEU A 84 -3.21 13.70 2.89
CA LEU A 84 -4.04 13.12 3.96
C LEU A 84 -4.50 14.17 4.97
N ASP A 85 -3.69 15.21 5.22
CA ASP A 85 -3.99 16.33 6.09
C ASP A 85 -4.24 17.62 5.28
N PRO A 86 -4.95 18.61 5.83
CA PRO A 86 -5.02 19.94 5.25
C PRO A 86 -3.62 20.53 5.07
N LEU A 87 -3.38 21.19 3.93
CA LEU A 87 -2.10 21.84 3.66
C LEU A 87 -2.01 23.12 4.50
N GLN A 88 -0.95 23.24 5.29
CA GLN A 88 -0.66 24.42 6.11
C GLN A 88 0.54 25.15 5.52
N LEU A 89 0.28 26.24 4.82
CA LEU A 89 1.30 27.11 4.27
C LEU A 89 1.62 28.23 5.28
N ARG A 90 2.84 28.25 5.80
CA ARG A 90 3.29 29.20 6.84
C ARG A 90 4.57 29.89 6.40
N GLY A 91 4.62 31.20 6.55
CA GLY A 91 5.75 32.03 6.16
C GLY A 91 5.46 32.90 4.94
N VAL A 92 6.48 33.58 4.46
CA VAL A 92 6.39 34.56 3.35
C VAL A 92 6.14 33.89 2.00
N ASP A 93 6.80 32.76 1.74
CA ASP A 93 6.79 32.07 0.44
C ASP A 93 6.81 30.55 0.58
N PRO A 94 5.91 29.94 1.36
CA PRO A 94 5.80 28.49 1.45
C PRO A 94 5.12 27.92 0.19
N ILE A 95 5.60 26.75 -0.23
CA ILE A 95 5.06 26.01 -1.37
C ILE A 95 4.73 24.57 -0.93
N SER A 96 3.59 24.06 -1.38
CA SER A 96 3.21 22.66 -1.22
C SER A 96 2.77 22.08 -2.54
N GLY A 97 3.26 20.88 -2.87
CA GLY A 97 3.03 20.22 -4.15
C GLY A 97 2.16 18.98 -4.03
N ILE A 98 1.15 18.88 -4.90
CA ILE A 98 0.29 17.70 -5.03
C ILE A 98 0.55 17.06 -6.40
N PRO A 99 1.07 15.82 -6.46
CA PRO A 99 1.25 15.11 -7.70
C PRO A 99 -0.11 14.58 -8.20
N PHE A 100 -0.31 14.58 -9.52
CA PHE A 100 -1.40 13.89 -10.19
C PHE A 100 -0.99 13.48 -11.59
N SER A 101 -1.69 12.54 -12.18
CA SER A 101 -1.39 12.02 -13.52
C SER A 101 -2.67 11.82 -14.33
N ILE A 102 -2.52 11.80 -15.64
CA ILE A 102 -3.61 11.60 -16.59
C ILE A 102 -3.34 10.28 -17.33
N PRO A 103 -4.38 9.41 -17.52
CA PRO A 103 -4.27 8.21 -18.31
C PRO A 103 -3.82 8.48 -19.75
N ASN A 104 -3.09 7.54 -20.33
CA ASN A 104 -2.58 7.65 -21.72
C ASN A 104 -3.65 7.67 -22.79
N ASP A 105 -4.81 7.13 -22.50
CA ASP A 105 -5.95 6.98 -23.38
C ASP A 105 -6.99 8.11 -23.21
N GLU A 106 -6.62 9.17 -22.48
CA GLU A 106 -7.49 10.33 -22.26
C GLU A 106 -6.81 11.65 -22.65
N VAL A 107 -7.55 12.53 -23.32
CA VAL A 107 -7.13 13.90 -23.60
C VAL A 107 -7.93 14.86 -22.74
N VAL A 108 -7.25 15.67 -21.96
CA VAL A 108 -7.88 16.68 -21.11
C VAL A 108 -8.39 17.86 -21.93
N THR A 109 -9.68 18.15 -21.84
CA THR A 109 -10.33 19.26 -22.55
C THR A 109 -10.68 20.43 -21.66
N ALA A 110 -10.92 20.20 -20.35
CA ALA A 110 -11.10 21.25 -19.35
C ALA A 110 -10.65 20.78 -17.97
N VAL A 111 -10.13 21.72 -17.18
CA VAL A 111 -9.74 21.47 -15.77
C VAL A 111 -10.31 22.57 -14.90
N LYS A 112 -10.96 22.18 -13.80
CA LYS A 112 -11.45 23.07 -12.75
C LYS A 112 -10.84 22.72 -11.42
N LEU A 113 -10.26 23.69 -10.74
CA LEU A 113 -9.73 23.56 -9.40
C LEU A 113 -10.68 24.25 -8.42
N LYS A 114 -11.14 23.52 -7.40
CA LYS A 114 -11.97 24.02 -6.33
C LYS A 114 -11.19 23.96 -5.03
N LEU A 115 -10.84 25.11 -4.50
CA LEU A 115 -10.05 25.28 -3.29
C LEU A 115 -10.94 25.76 -2.14
N ASP A 116 -10.92 25.07 -1.04
CA ASP A 116 -11.47 25.49 0.25
C ASP A 116 -10.30 26.01 1.10
N ILE A 117 -10.18 27.33 1.24
CA ILE A 117 -9.06 28.02 1.87
C ILE A 117 -9.49 28.87 3.05
N ALA A 118 -8.61 28.95 4.05
CA ALA A 118 -8.70 29.94 5.13
C ALA A 118 -7.32 30.59 5.32
N TYR A 119 -7.28 31.89 5.55
CA TYR A 119 -6.03 32.65 5.65
C TYR A 119 -6.10 33.75 6.71
N SER A 120 -4.93 34.24 7.08
CA SER A 120 -4.76 35.20 8.16
C SER A 120 -5.40 36.55 7.85
N PRO A 121 -6.15 37.16 8.80
CA PRO A 121 -6.70 38.51 8.66
C PRO A 121 -5.65 39.61 8.73
N SER A 122 -4.43 39.28 9.16
CA SER A 122 -3.33 40.23 9.30
C SER A 122 -2.54 40.47 7.99
N LEU A 123 -2.91 39.80 6.90
CA LEU A 123 -2.21 39.92 5.62
C LEU A 123 -2.45 41.28 4.96
N ILE A 124 -1.42 41.80 4.31
CA ILE A 124 -1.52 42.93 3.41
C ILE A 124 -2.09 42.47 2.08
N THR A 125 -3.36 42.70 1.85
CA THR A 125 -4.13 42.13 0.72
C THR A 125 -3.56 42.42 -0.67
N ASN A 126 -2.98 43.63 -0.87
CA ASN A 126 -2.41 44.01 -2.15
C ASN A 126 -1.08 43.30 -2.47
N LEU A 127 -0.40 42.75 -1.48
CA LEU A 127 0.87 42.04 -1.61
C LEU A 127 0.71 40.53 -1.45
N SER A 128 -0.37 40.10 -0.78
CA SER A 128 -0.56 38.68 -0.44
C SER A 128 -1.52 38.00 -1.41
N HIS A 129 -1.13 36.83 -1.90
CA HIS A 129 -1.93 36.03 -2.83
C HIS A 129 -1.51 34.58 -2.81
N LEU A 130 -2.36 33.68 -3.34
CA LEU A 130 -2.06 32.28 -3.56
C LEU A 130 -1.83 32.05 -5.06
N LYS A 131 -0.65 31.57 -5.42
CA LYS A 131 -0.34 31.13 -6.79
C LYS A 131 -0.64 29.65 -6.94
N VAL A 132 -1.22 29.30 -8.05
CA VAL A 132 -1.39 27.92 -8.52
C VAL A 132 -0.44 27.72 -9.69
N LEU A 133 0.53 26.82 -9.52
CA LEU A 133 1.46 26.49 -10.58
C LEU A 133 1.23 25.02 -10.99
N ILE A 134 1.24 24.75 -12.28
CA ILE A 134 1.21 23.39 -12.83
C ILE A 134 2.53 23.16 -13.55
N ASN A 135 3.25 22.11 -13.12
CA ASN A 135 4.56 21.76 -13.69
C ASN A 135 5.58 22.91 -13.66
N GLY A 136 5.45 23.80 -12.67
CA GLY A 136 6.30 24.99 -12.51
C GLY A 136 5.80 26.23 -13.26
N GLU A 137 4.80 26.13 -14.13
CA GLU A 137 4.20 27.27 -14.84
C GLU A 137 3.00 27.84 -14.09
N LEU A 138 2.88 29.16 -14.08
CA LEU A 138 1.80 29.87 -13.40
C LEU A 138 0.47 29.63 -14.13
N ALA A 139 -0.43 28.88 -13.50
CA ALA A 139 -1.76 28.62 -14.01
C ALA A 139 -2.79 29.67 -13.55
N ALA A 140 -2.68 30.14 -12.30
CA ALA A 140 -3.59 31.15 -11.75
C ALA A 140 -2.99 31.86 -10.54
N THR A 141 -3.50 33.07 -10.28
CA THR A 141 -3.24 33.85 -9.06
C THR A 141 -4.56 34.15 -8.37
N ILE A 142 -4.70 33.79 -7.12
CA ILE A 142 -5.91 33.92 -6.31
C ILE A 142 -5.69 35.06 -5.30
N PRO A 143 -6.41 36.14 -5.38
CA PRO A 143 -6.32 37.25 -4.42
C PRO A 143 -6.93 36.81 -3.06
N LEU A 144 -6.40 37.39 -1.98
CA LEU A 144 -6.81 37.12 -0.61
C LEU A 144 -7.42 38.40 0.02
N PRO A 145 -8.69 38.73 -0.30
CA PRO A 145 -9.32 39.96 0.18
C PRO A 145 -9.59 39.88 1.70
N LYS A 146 -9.47 41.05 2.36
CA LYS A 146 -9.57 41.18 3.82
C LYS A 146 -10.94 40.75 4.37
N GLU A 147 -11.98 40.97 3.61
CA GLU A 147 -13.39 40.71 3.98
C GLU A 147 -13.68 39.20 4.14
N GLN A 148 -12.85 38.38 3.54
CA GLN A 148 -12.98 36.92 3.56
C GLN A 148 -11.96 36.24 4.49
N ALA A 149 -11.09 37.02 5.14
CA ALA A 149 -10.04 36.49 5.99
C ALA A 149 -10.57 35.87 7.28
N GLY A 150 -9.90 34.83 7.77
CA GLY A 150 -10.24 34.13 9.01
C GLY A 150 -11.37 33.10 8.89
N ALA A 151 -12.12 33.09 7.79
CA ALA A 151 -13.16 32.09 7.51
C ALA A 151 -12.74 31.15 6.36
N SER A 152 -13.37 29.98 6.30
CA SER A 152 -13.24 29.08 5.14
C SER A 152 -13.99 29.66 3.94
N VAL A 153 -13.31 29.76 2.80
CA VAL A 153 -13.83 30.32 1.54
C VAL A 153 -13.53 29.38 0.39
N ILE A 154 -14.53 29.11 -0.42
CA ILE A 154 -14.39 28.32 -1.64
C ILE A 154 -13.98 29.22 -2.81
N LYS A 155 -12.88 28.88 -3.48
CA LYS A 155 -12.40 29.51 -4.71
C LYS A 155 -12.42 28.50 -5.84
N GLU A 156 -13.01 28.86 -6.96
CA GLU A 156 -13.00 28.07 -8.19
C GLU A 156 -12.10 28.74 -9.24
N VAL A 157 -11.23 27.92 -9.84
CA VAL A 157 -10.24 28.38 -10.83
C VAL A 157 -10.27 27.42 -12.02
N SER A 158 -10.37 27.97 -13.23
CA SER A 158 -10.17 27.21 -14.46
C SER A 158 -8.68 27.20 -14.82
N ILE A 159 -8.15 26.01 -15.09
CA ILE A 159 -6.75 25.78 -15.48
C ILE A 159 -6.73 25.49 -16.99
N ASP A 160 -5.76 26.08 -17.71
CA ASP A 160 -5.57 25.80 -19.14
C ASP A 160 -5.15 24.33 -19.31
N PRO A 161 -5.93 23.50 -20.07
CA PRO A 161 -5.59 22.08 -20.30
C PRO A 161 -4.22 21.88 -20.94
N ARG A 162 -3.67 22.85 -21.65
CA ARG A 162 -2.34 22.77 -22.29
C ARG A 162 -1.19 22.69 -21.29
N LEU A 163 -1.41 23.08 -20.03
CA LEU A 163 -0.43 22.92 -18.95
C LEU A 163 -0.38 21.49 -18.39
N ILE A 164 -1.37 20.65 -18.76
CA ILE A 164 -1.50 19.30 -18.25
C ILE A 164 -0.75 18.34 -19.17
N THR A 165 0.13 17.54 -18.57
CA THR A 165 0.90 16.46 -19.21
C THR A 165 0.53 15.10 -18.60
N ASP A 166 1.25 14.05 -18.93
CA ASP A 166 1.04 12.71 -18.39
C ASP A 166 1.25 12.65 -16.85
N PHE A 167 2.33 13.28 -16.39
CA PHE A 167 2.66 13.41 -14.97
C PHE A 167 2.73 14.88 -14.60
N ASN A 168 1.97 15.27 -13.61
CA ASN A 168 1.82 16.65 -13.22
C ASN A 168 2.12 16.84 -11.73
N ARG A 169 2.64 18.03 -11.41
CA ARG A 169 2.73 18.53 -10.05
C ARG A 169 2.04 19.88 -9.95
N MET A 170 0.95 19.92 -9.20
CA MET A 170 0.29 21.16 -8.83
C MET A 170 0.97 21.71 -7.59
N ASN A 171 1.61 22.86 -7.71
CA ASN A 171 2.22 23.57 -6.60
C ASN A 171 1.32 24.73 -6.17
N LEU A 172 1.02 24.79 -4.89
CA LEU A 172 0.27 25.86 -4.24
C LEU A 172 1.27 26.69 -3.44
N GLN A 173 1.59 27.89 -3.96
CA GLN A 173 2.57 28.80 -3.40
C GLN A 173 1.85 30.00 -2.77
N PHE A 174 1.98 30.13 -1.46
CA PHE A 174 1.43 31.28 -0.74
C PHE A 174 2.46 32.39 -0.66
N ILE A 175 2.14 33.55 -1.22
CA ILE A 175 2.90 34.78 -1.01
C ILE A 175 2.17 35.55 0.07
N GLY A 176 2.79 35.70 1.25
CA GLY A 176 2.19 36.32 2.41
C GLY A 176 3.05 37.45 2.95
N HIS A 177 2.46 38.65 3.14
CA HIS A 177 3.10 39.79 3.75
C HIS A 177 2.19 40.39 4.83
N TYR A 178 2.75 40.73 6.00
CA TYR A 178 2.01 41.33 7.11
C TYR A 178 2.51 42.70 7.53
N THR A 179 3.68 43.11 7.05
CA THR A 179 4.28 44.43 7.28
C THR A 179 5.08 44.88 6.06
N LEU A 180 5.29 46.17 5.92
CA LEU A 180 6.13 46.78 4.88
C LEU A 180 7.58 46.99 5.34
N GLU A 181 7.83 46.84 6.64
CA GLU A 181 9.13 47.09 7.26
C GLU A 181 9.59 45.85 8.00
N CYS A 182 10.83 45.45 7.79
CA CYS A 182 11.51 44.39 8.56
C CYS A 182 10.66 43.13 8.82
N GLU A 183 10.17 42.50 7.77
CA GLU A 183 9.30 41.34 7.85
C GLU A 183 10.03 40.11 8.42
N ASP A 184 9.38 39.46 9.37
CA ASP A 184 9.83 38.12 9.86
C ASP A 184 9.23 37.02 8.97
N PRO A 185 10.03 36.33 8.16
CA PRO A 185 9.52 35.32 7.22
C PRO A 185 8.72 34.19 7.84
N PHE A 186 8.85 33.95 9.15
CA PHE A 186 8.13 32.90 9.89
C PHE A 186 7.18 33.44 10.96
N HIS A 187 6.77 34.70 10.84
CA HIS A 187 5.85 35.29 11.78
C HIS A 187 4.52 34.53 11.85
N SER A 188 3.96 34.39 13.05
CA SER A 188 2.72 33.64 13.30
C SER A 188 1.49 34.16 12.54
N SER A 189 1.52 35.40 12.05
CA SER A 189 0.49 36.00 11.21
C SER A 189 0.54 35.55 9.74
N LEU A 190 1.61 34.89 9.33
CA LEU A 190 1.79 34.41 7.95
C LEU A 190 1.29 32.96 7.85
N TRP A 191 0.02 32.81 7.55
CA TRP A 191 -0.55 31.47 7.36
C TRP A 191 -1.70 31.45 6.35
N LEU A 192 -1.77 30.35 5.60
CA LEU A 192 -2.87 29.96 4.73
C LEU A 192 -3.09 28.45 4.84
N ASN A 193 -4.29 28.04 5.15
CA ASN A 193 -4.69 26.65 5.23
C ASN A 193 -5.54 26.29 4.02
N ILE A 194 -5.30 25.12 3.44
CA ILE A 194 -6.07 24.57 2.32
C ILE A 194 -6.64 23.22 2.77
N SER A 195 -7.95 23.08 2.73
CA SER A 195 -8.63 21.84 3.08
C SER A 195 -8.22 20.70 2.15
N ASN A 196 -7.98 19.54 2.67
CA ASN A 196 -7.74 18.32 1.87
C ASN A 196 -9.00 17.79 1.17
N LEU A 197 -10.15 18.42 1.40
CA LEU A 197 -11.38 18.22 0.63
C LEU A 197 -11.45 19.12 -0.61
N SER A 198 -10.53 20.07 -0.78
CA SER A 198 -10.32 20.76 -2.05
C SER A 198 -10.17 19.75 -3.17
N SER A 199 -10.65 20.07 -4.37
CA SER A 199 -10.71 19.10 -5.46
C SER A 199 -10.29 19.69 -6.80
N ILE A 200 -9.77 18.80 -7.66
CA ILE A 200 -9.52 19.09 -9.06
C ILE A 200 -10.44 18.23 -9.92
N GLU A 201 -11.20 18.85 -10.81
CA GLU A 201 -12.12 18.20 -11.74
C GLU A 201 -11.54 18.23 -13.15
N PHE A 202 -11.56 17.09 -13.82
CA PHE A 202 -11.14 16.93 -15.20
C PHE A 202 -12.33 16.62 -16.10
N THR A 203 -12.38 17.27 -17.25
CA THR A 203 -13.20 16.87 -18.39
C THR A 203 -12.27 16.32 -19.46
N VAL A 204 -12.47 15.09 -19.88
CA VAL A 204 -11.56 14.38 -20.80
C VAL A 204 -12.33 13.75 -21.96
N THR A 205 -11.62 13.56 -23.08
CA THR A 205 -12.08 12.78 -24.22
C THR A 205 -11.27 11.49 -24.28
N PRO A 206 -11.90 10.30 -24.19
CA PRO A 206 -11.20 9.03 -24.35
C PRO A 206 -10.68 8.86 -25.78
N LEU A 207 -9.48 8.28 -25.90
CA LEU A 207 -8.85 7.91 -27.17
C LEU A 207 -9.07 6.41 -27.45
N ALA A 208 -9.21 6.06 -28.74
CA ALA A 208 -9.24 4.66 -29.13
C ALA A 208 -7.84 4.05 -29.11
N VAL A 209 -7.61 3.06 -28.27
CA VAL A 209 -6.36 2.30 -28.19
C VAL A 209 -6.33 1.22 -29.28
N GLN A 210 -5.15 0.88 -29.82
CA GLN A 210 -4.99 -0.20 -30.79
C GLN A 210 -5.21 -1.59 -30.13
N ASN A 211 -5.67 -2.56 -30.92
CA ASN A 211 -5.82 -3.95 -30.49
C ASN A 211 -4.46 -4.66 -30.52
N ASP A 212 -3.61 -4.38 -29.54
CA ASP A 212 -2.28 -4.97 -29.44
C ASP A 212 -1.97 -5.38 -28.00
N LEU A 213 -1.68 -6.66 -27.81
CA LEU A 213 -1.31 -7.23 -26.52
C LEU A 213 0.01 -6.65 -25.95
N ALA A 214 0.85 -6.04 -26.79
CA ALA A 214 2.06 -5.34 -26.34
C ALA A 214 1.76 -4.15 -25.44
N LEU A 215 0.56 -3.57 -25.52
CA LEU A 215 0.12 -2.45 -24.72
C LEU A 215 -0.32 -2.84 -23.30
N LEU A 216 -0.51 -4.15 -23.05
CA LEU A 216 -0.94 -4.62 -21.71
C LEU A 216 -0.02 -4.07 -20.58
N PRO A 217 -0.61 -3.64 -19.48
CA PRO A 217 -2.00 -3.81 -19.04
C PRO A 217 -2.99 -2.77 -19.58
N ALA A 218 -2.56 -1.75 -20.37
CA ALA A 218 -3.48 -0.78 -20.96
C ALA A 218 -4.37 -1.43 -22.06
N PRO A 219 -5.64 -0.97 -22.22
CA PRO A 219 -6.31 0.08 -21.46
C PRO A 219 -6.95 -0.41 -20.15
N PHE A 220 -6.94 -1.72 -19.85
CA PHE A 220 -7.60 -2.32 -18.67
C PHE A 220 -7.03 -1.81 -17.35
N PHE A 221 -5.80 -1.33 -17.36
CA PHE A 221 -5.14 -0.70 -16.23
C PHE A 221 -4.06 0.28 -16.68
N ASP A 222 -4.15 1.54 -16.24
CA ASP A 222 -3.08 2.52 -16.36
C ASP A 222 -2.59 2.93 -14.95
N ARG A 223 -1.26 2.95 -14.75
CA ARG A 223 -0.64 3.43 -13.49
C ARG A 223 -0.89 4.90 -13.24
N ARG A 224 -1.18 5.68 -14.28
CA ARG A 224 -1.44 7.12 -14.21
C ARG A 224 -2.86 7.43 -13.79
N ASP A 225 -3.79 6.48 -13.92
CA ASP A 225 -5.15 6.66 -13.43
C ASP A 225 -5.17 6.67 -11.90
N GLY A 226 -5.60 7.78 -11.30
CA GLY A 226 -5.76 7.90 -9.84
C GLY A 226 -7.05 7.29 -9.29
N ARG A 227 -7.98 6.88 -10.17
CA ARG A 227 -9.25 6.28 -9.78
C ARG A 227 -9.06 4.85 -9.25
N ARG A 228 -9.98 4.41 -8.42
CA ARG A 228 -10.09 2.99 -8.08
C ARG A 228 -10.28 2.19 -9.36
N LEU A 229 -9.55 1.09 -9.50
CA LEU A 229 -9.72 0.20 -10.64
C LEU A 229 -11.10 -0.47 -10.56
N GLU A 230 -11.91 -0.31 -11.58
CA GLU A 230 -13.17 -1.02 -11.77
C GLU A 230 -13.10 -1.74 -13.12
N LEU A 231 -13.01 -3.08 -13.07
CA LEU A 231 -12.76 -3.89 -14.26
C LEU A 231 -13.71 -5.09 -14.29
N PRO A 232 -14.75 -5.05 -15.15
CA PRO A 232 -15.71 -6.13 -15.28
C PRO A 232 -15.10 -7.43 -15.81
N PHE A 233 -15.53 -8.55 -15.22
CA PHE A 233 -15.21 -9.91 -15.64
C PHE A 233 -16.45 -10.58 -16.20
N PHE A 234 -16.43 -10.90 -17.47
CA PHE A 234 -17.56 -11.52 -18.16
C PHE A 234 -17.37 -13.04 -18.21
N LEU A 235 -18.24 -13.74 -17.50
CA LEU A 235 -18.17 -15.18 -17.28
C LEU A 235 -19.45 -15.88 -17.76
N PRO A 236 -19.40 -17.17 -18.11
CA PRO A 236 -20.61 -17.94 -18.32
C PRO A 236 -21.44 -18.01 -17.02
N PRO A 237 -22.78 -18.14 -17.10
CA PRO A 237 -23.65 -18.18 -15.92
C PRO A 237 -23.30 -19.29 -14.92
N THR A 238 -22.74 -20.38 -15.40
CA THR A 238 -22.30 -21.54 -14.62
C THR A 238 -20.81 -21.78 -14.80
N ALA A 239 -19.99 -20.85 -14.28
CA ALA A 239 -18.54 -21.01 -14.33
C ALA A 239 -18.06 -22.13 -13.41
N SER A 240 -17.17 -23.01 -13.90
CA SER A 240 -16.55 -24.07 -13.11
C SER A 240 -15.56 -23.51 -12.08
N ASN A 241 -15.23 -24.32 -11.06
CA ASN A 241 -14.21 -23.96 -10.07
C ASN A 241 -12.87 -23.62 -10.74
N GLY A 242 -12.47 -24.39 -11.76
CA GLY A 242 -11.21 -24.12 -12.50
C GLY A 242 -11.24 -22.82 -13.31
N MET A 243 -12.38 -22.42 -13.87
CA MET A 243 -12.54 -21.10 -14.50
C MET A 243 -12.45 -19.99 -13.47
N LEU A 244 -13.04 -20.15 -12.28
CA LEU A 244 -12.93 -19.18 -11.21
C LEU A 244 -11.49 -19.08 -10.67
N GLU A 245 -10.74 -20.19 -10.59
CA GLU A 245 -9.30 -20.14 -10.26
C GLU A 245 -8.52 -19.29 -11.28
N ALA A 246 -8.76 -19.48 -12.58
CA ALA A 246 -8.14 -18.67 -13.62
C ALA A 246 -8.53 -17.19 -13.52
N ALA A 247 -9.80 -16.89 -13.27
CA ALA A 247 -10.29 -15.53 -13.05
C ALA A 247 -9.67 -14.90 -11.78
N GLY A 248 -9.49 -15.69 -10.70
CA GLY A 248 -8.81 -15.28 -9.48
C GLY A 248 -7.34 -14.89 -9.69
N ILE A 249 -6.61 -15.62 -10.53
CA ILE A 249 -5.24 -15.27 -10.94
C ILE A 249 -5.22 -13.90 -11.64
N VAL A 250 -6.12 -13.67 -12.58
CA VAL A 250 -6.17 -12.42 -13.34
C VAL A 250 -6.60 -11.25 -12.46
N SER A 251 -7.65 -11.41 -11.63
CA SER A 251 -8.10 -10.34 -10.71
C SER A 251 -7.04 -9.98 -9.69
N SER A 252 -6.31 -10.97 -9.16
CA SER A 252 -5.20 -10.72 -8.22
C SER A 252 -4.02 -10.02 -8.88
N TRP A 253 -3.73 -10.31 -10.15
CA TRP A 253 -2.72 -9.59 -10.90
C TRP A 253 -3.07 -8.11 -11.07
N PHE A 254 -4.28 -7.80 -11.52
CA PHE A 254 -4.75 -6.42 -11.62
C PHE A 254 -4.84 -5.74 -10.25
N GLY A 255 -5.22 -6.49 -9.20
CA GLY A 255 -5.21 -6.00 -7.83
C GLY A 255 -3.81 -5.61 -7.33
N ALA A 256 -2.80 -6.42 -7.64
CA ALA A 256 -1.40 -6.10 -7.35
C ALA A 256 -0.92 -4.85 -8.10
N LEU A 257 -1.34 -4.67 -9.37
CA LEU A 257 -1.04 -3.49 -10.16
C LEU A 257 -1.74 -2.23 -9.62
N ALA A 258 -3.02 -2.34 -9.21
CA ALA A 258 -3.81 -1.24 -8.66
C ALA A 258 -3.24 -0.72 -7.33
N SER A 259 -2.59 -1.59 -6.55
CA SER A 259 -1.90 -1.23 -5.30
C SER A 259 -2.82 -0.43 -4.34
N TYR A 260 -2.36 0.74 -3.84
CA TYR A 260 -3.08 1.57 -2.87
C TYR A 260 -4.43 2.11 -3.35
N ARG A 261 -4.69 2.18 -4.66
CA ARG A 261 -5.95 2.66 -5.24
C ARG A 261 -7.11 1.70 -4.97
N GLY A 262 -6.79 0.42 -4.75
CA GLY A 262 -7.77 -0.64 -4.63
C GLY A 262 -8.40 -1.01 -5.99
N ALA A 263 -9.04 -2.17 -6.01
CA ALA A 263 -9.65 -2.70 -7.22
C ALA A 263 -11.00 -3.35 -6.90
N TRP A 264 -11.94 -3.18 -7.82
CA TRP A 264 -13.21 -3.89 -7.82
C TRP A 264 -13.38 -4.62 -9.14
N PHE A 265 -13.76 -5.89 -9.06
CA PHE A 265 -13.95 -6.78 -10.21
C PHE A 265 -15.40 -7.27 -10.24
N PRO A 266 -16.33 -6.48 -10.81
CA PRO A 266 -17.72 -6.92 -10.95
C PRO A 266 -17.77 -8.11 -11.93
N ALA A 267 -18.33 -9.23 -11.46
CA ALA A 267 -18.68 -10.33 -12.35
C ALA A 267 -19.97 -10.00 -13.10
N THR A 268 -20.04 -10.34 -14.37
CA THR A 268 -21.23 -10.17 -15.19
C THR A 268 -21.46 -11.41 -16.05
N SER A 269 -22.73 -11.67 -16.39
CA SER A 269 -23.10 -12.75 -17.28
C SER A 269 -24.32 -12.36 -18.11
N GLY A 270 -24.44 -12.87 -19.29
CA GLY A 270 -25.58 -12.62 -20.21
C GLY A 270 -25.45 -11.35 -21.04
N THR A 271 -25.25 -10.19 -20.44
CA THR A 271 -25.09 -8.92 -21.15
C THR A 271 -23.68 -8.39 -20.97
N LEU A 272 -22.95 -8.14 -22.06
CA LEU A 272 -21.63 -7.58 -22.04
C LEU A 272 -21.68 -6.12 -21.53
N PRO A 273 -20.91 -5.73 -20.50
CA PRO A 273 -20.85 -4.35 -20.01
C PRO A 273 -20.29 -3.42 -21.09
N ASN A 274 -20.77 -2.20 -21.14
CA ASN A 274 -20.23 -1.17 -22.06
C ASN A 274 -19.01 -0.48 -21.41
N ASP A 275 -17.95 -1.26 -21.19
CA ASP A 275 -16.70 -0.86 -20.54
C ASP A 275 -15.57 -1.80 -21.00
N ASP A 276 -14.31 -1.47 -20.67
CA ASP A 276 -13.21 -2.40 -20.83
C ASP A 276 -13.48 -3.66 -20.00
N THR A 277 -13.45 -4.83 -20.63
CA THR A 277 -13.95 -6.07 -20.02
C THR A 277 -13.01 -7.24 -20.24
N ILE A 278 -12.87 -8.14 -19.27
CA ILE A 278 -12.14 -9.38 -19.41
C ILE A 278 -13.12 -10.54 -19.59
N VAL A 279 -12.97 -11.29 -20.66
CA VAL A 279 -13.81 -12.42 -21.03
C VAL A 279 -13.05 -13.74 -20.86
N PHE A 280 -13.65 -14.69 -20.15
CA PHE A 280 -13.10 -16.03 -19.94
C PHE A 280 -13.90 -17.04 -20.75
N ALA A 281 -13.21 -17.92 -21.48
CA ALA A 281 -13.87 -18.96 -22.26
C ALA A 281 -13.03 -20.22 -22.40
N THR A 282 -13.72 -21.37 -22.41
CA THR A 282 -13.18 -22.64 -22.86
C THR A 282 -14.01 -23.15 -24.05
N ASN A 283 -13.67 -24.33 -24.60
CA ASN A 283 -14.50 -24.93 -25.64
C ASN A 283 -15.88 -25.35 -25.10
N GLU A 284 -15.98 -25.74 -23.85
CA GLU A 284 -17.20 -26.18 -23.19
C GLU A 284 -17.95 -25.05 -22.49
N GLU A 285 -17.21 -24.13 -21.86
CA GLU A 285 -17.78 -23.03 -21.08
C GLU A 285 -17.59 -21.70 -21.82
N ARG A 286 -18.63 -21.26 -22.55
CA ARG A 286 -18.64 -20.04 -23.35
C ARG A 286 -19.68 -19.05 -22.84
N PRO A 287 -19.33 -17.81 -22.51
CA PRO A 287 -20.32 -16.80 -22.20
C PRO A 287 -21.14 -16.44 -23.45
N ALA A 288 -22.47 -16.27 -23.24
CA ALA A 288 -23.37 -15.83 -24.30
C ALA A 288 -23.25 -14.31 -24.53
N GLY A 289 -23.63 -13.84 -25.74
CA GLY A 289 -23.67 -12.40 -26.03
C GLY A 289 -22.34 -11.77 -26.48
N VAL A 290 -21.28 -12.55 -26.64
CA VAL A 290 -19.99 -12.11 -27.18
C VAL A 290 -19.43 -13.11 -28.18
N THR A 291 -18.80 -12.62 -29.25
CA THR A 291 -18.14 -13.47 -30.22
C THR A 291 -16.78 -13.90 -29.69
N ILE A 292 -16.64 -15.20 -29.40
CA ILE A 292 -15.39 -15.76 -28.88
C ILE A 292 -14.49 -16.14 -30.09
N PRO A 293 -13.21 -15.67 -30.11
CA PRO A 293 -12.24 -16.12 -31.10
C PRO A 293 -12.04 -17.63 -31.10
N PRO A 294 -11.52 -18.23 -32.20
CA PRO A 294 -11.21 -19.66 -32.23
C PRO A 294 -10.20 -20.06 -31.14
N ILE A 295 -10.49 -21.13 -30.42
CA ILE A 295 -9.65 -21.61 -29.29
C ILE A 295 -8.92 -22.87 -29.75
N SER A 296 -7.63 -22.76 -30.05
CA SER A 296 -6.76 -23.88 -30.46
C SER A 296 -5.79 -24.33 -29.38
N GLY A 297 -5.70 -23.59 -28.27
CA GLY A 297 -4.80 -23.82 -27.13
C GLY A 297 -4.91 -22.70 -26.08
N PRO A 298 -4.05 -22.67 -25.06
CA PRO A 298 -4.02 -21.57 -24.11
C PRO A 298 -3.66 -20.28 -24.86
N SER A 299 -4.54 -19.29 -24.84
CA SER A 299 -4.41 -18.10 -25.70
C SER A 299 -5.01 -16.85 -25.07
N LEU A 300 -4.45 -15.71 -25.50
CA LEU A 300 -4.92 -14.37 -25.19
C LEU A 300 -5.29 -13.67 -26.50
N ALA A 301 -6.33 -12.87 -26.47
CA ALA A 301 -6.68 -11.99 -27.57
C ALA A 301 -7.25 -10.67 -27.08
N ILE A 302 -7.04 -9.60 -27.86
CA ILE A 302 -7.63 -8.29 -27.57
C ILE A 302 -8.48 -7.87 -28.76
N GLY A 303 -9.70 -7.41 -28.48
CA GLY A 303 -10.65 -6.97 -29.50
C GLY A 303 -11.35 -5.68 -29.11
N ALA A 304 -11.97 -5.00 -30.08
CA ALA A 304 -12.83 -3.86 -29.77
C ALA A 304 -14.18 -4.35 -29.26
N HIS A 305 -14.76 -3.58 -28.31
CA HIS A 305 -16.10 -3.83 -27.81
C HIS A 305 -17.14 -3.61 -28.92
N PRO A 306 -18.09 -4.54 -29.14
CA PRO A 306 -19.04 -4.46 -30.26
C PRO A 306 -19.99 -3.26 -30.21
N GLY A 307 -20.28 -2.75 -28.98
CA GLY A 307 -21.15 -1.58 -28.79
C GLY A 307 -20.44 -0.24 -28.90
N ASP A 308 -19.14 -0.19 -28.57
CA ASP A 308 -18.32 1.02 -28.61
C ASP A 308 -16.85 0.65 -28.78
N SER A 309 -16.27 0.94 -29.92
CA SER A 309 -14.89 0.58 -30.28
C SER A 309 -13.80 1.24 -29.41
N ARG A 310 -14.14 2.23 -28.61
CA ARG A 310 -13.25 2.85 -27.64
C ARG A 310 -12.90 1.91 -26.49
N TYR A 311 -13.85 1.04 -26.11
CA TYR A 311 -13.61 0.00 -25.11
C TYR A 311 -13.01 -1.26 -25.73
N LYS A 312 -12.30 -2.01 -24.92
CA LYS A 312 -11.61 -3.22 -25.33
C LYS A 312 -12.09 -4.45 -24.55
N ILE A 313 -11.96 -5.58 -25.19
CA ILE A 313 -12.20 -6.88 -24.58
C ILE A 313 -10.88 -7.64 -24.58
N LEU A 314 -10.43 -8.07 -23.42
CA LEU A 314 -9.34 -9.03 -23.28
C LEU A 314 -9.93 -10.43 -23.10
N TYR A 315 -9.67 -11.28 -24.05
CA TYR A 315 -10.07 -12.69 -24.02
C TYR A 315 -8.95 -13.52 -23.38
N VAL A 316 -9.29 -14.26 -22.33
CA VAL A 316 -8.43 -15.28 -21.71
C VAL A 316 -9.06 -16.64 -22.01
N MET A 317 -8.35 -17.47 -22.79
CA MET A 317 -8.96 -18.64 -23.41
C MET A 317 -8.09 -19.89 -23.28
N GLY A 318 -8.73 -21.06 -23.23
CA GLY A 318 -8.11 -22.37 -23.29
C GLY A 318 -9.09 -23.43 -23.85
N ARG A 319 -8.62 -24.55 -24.38
CA ARG A 319 -9.50 -25.64 -24.82
C ARG A 319 -10.28 -26.22 -23.62
N ASP A 320 -9.64 -26.24 -22.45
CA ASP A 320 -10.15 -26.68 -21.18
C ASP A 320 -9.72 -25.75 -20.03
N VAL A 321 -10.15 -26.00 -18.81
CA VAL A 321 -9.83 -25.19 -17.62
C VAL A 321 -8.35 -25.20 -17.27
N LYS A 322 -7.60 -26.26 -17.60
CA LYS A 322 -6.15 -26.33 -17.36
C LYS A 322 -5.40 -25.38 -18.29
N GLU A 323 -5.75 -25.36 -19.57
CA GLU A 323 -5.19 -24.41 -20.53
C GLU A 323 -5.63 -22.99 -20.25
N LEU A 324 -6.89 -22.78 -19.83
CA LEU A 324 -7.38 -21.47 -19.39
C LEU A 324 -6.54 -20.92 -18.22
N ARG A 325 -6.22 -21.77 -17.23
CA ARG A 325 -5.33 -21.40 -16.12
C ARG A 325 -3.91 -21.08 -16.61
N THR A 326 -3.41 -21.83 -17.60
CA THR A 326 -2.12 -21.55 -18.25
C THR A 326 -2.13 -20.16 -18.91
N ALA A 327 -3.20 -19.82 -19.65
CA ALA A 327 -3.35 -18.50 -20.27
C ALA A 327 -3.41 -17.37 -19.23
N ALA A 328 -4.18 -17.54 -18.15
CA ALA A 328 -4.27 -16.59 -17.05
C ALA A 328 -2.92 -16.38 -16.33
N THR A 329 -2.17 -17.46 -16.11
CA THR A 329 -0.84 -17.40 -15.52
C THR A 329 0.16 -16.68 -16.45
N ALA A 330 0.15 -17.02 -17.74
CA ALA A 330 1.02 -16.40 -18.74
C ALA A 330 0.74 -14.90 -18.88
N LEU A 331 -0.53 -14.48 -18.84
CA LEU A 331 -0.93 -13.07 -18.85
C LEU A 331 -0.24 -12.29 -17.72
N SER A 332 -0.21 -12.84 -16.53
CA SER A 332 0.35 -12.16 -15.36
C SER A 332 1.88 -12.16 -15.30
N LEU A 333 2.55 -13.10 -15.98
CA LEU A 333 4.01 -13.24 -16.01
C LEU A 333 4.66 -12.58 -17.22
N GLY A 334 4.02 -12.65 -18.38
CA GLY A 334 4.65 -12.49 -19.69
C GLY A 334 4.42 -11.15 -20.40
N ARG A 335 4.14 -10.05 -19.70
CA ARG A 335 3.78 -8.74 -20.29
C ARG A 335 4.66 -8.27 -21.47
N SER A 336 5.96 -8.48 -21.37
CA SER A 336 6.92 -8.02 -22.39
C SER A 336 7.06 -8.94 -23.60
N THR A 337 6.40 -10.09 -23.60
CA THR A 337 6.55 -11.12 -24.66
C THR A 337 5.37 -11.18 -25.61
N PHE A 338 4.26 -10.51 -25.29
CA PHE A 338 3.08 -10.51 -26.14
C PHE A 338 3.09 -9.36 -27.12
N SER A 339 2.59 -9.61 -28.33
CA SER A 339 2.42 -8.60 -29.38
C SER A 339 1.29 -9.00 -30.35
N GLY A 340 0.73 -8.00 -31.02
CA GLY A 340 -0.39 -8.18 -31.96
C GLY A 340 -1.73 -8.44 -31.24
N PRO A 341 -2.79 -8.70 -32.03
CA PRO A 341 -4.15 -8.83 -31.53
C PRO A 341 -4.42 -10.16 -30.79
N SER A 342 -3.58 -11.17 -30.97
CA SER A 342 -3.71 -12.47 -30.28
C SER A 342 -2.37 -13.17 -30.14
N ALA A 343 -2.24 -13.97 -29.07
CA ALA A 343 -1.07 -14.80 -28.82
C ALA A 343 -1.50 -16.16 -28.27
N THR A 344 -0.87 -17.23 -28.75
CA THR A 344 -1.03 -18.59 -28.21
C THR A 344 0.21 -18.95 -27.42
N ILE A 345 0.02 -19.43 -26.21
CA ILE A 345 1.09 -19.81 -25.29
C ILE A 345 1.56 -21.22 -25.63
N SER A 346 2.77 -21.36 -26.17
CA SER A 346 3.35 -22.63 -26.52
C SER A 346 3.97 -23.38 -25.36
N LYS A 347 4.56 -22.65 -24.40
CA LYS A 347 5.19 -23.21 -23.22
C LYS A 347 5.12 -22.20 -22.06
N LEU A 348 4.83 -22.69 -20.87
CA LEU A 348 4.96 -21.98 -19.61
C LEU A 348 5.91 -22.79 -18.73
N ASP A 349 6.96 -22.18 -18.22
CA ASP A 349 7.85 -22.83 -17.27
C ASP A 349 7.17 -22.98 -15.91
N ASP A 350 7.52 -24.03 -15.19
CA ASP A 350 6.97 -24.29 -13.87
C ASP A 350 7.29 -23.15 -12.90
N LEU A 351 6.28 -22.73 -12.17
CA LEU A 351 6.44 -21.71 -11.15
C LEU A 351 7.27 -22.26 -9.97
N LYS A 352 8.18 -21.46 -9.46
CA LYS A 352 8.95 -21.82 -8.26
C LYS A 352 8.00 -21.96 -7.08
N VAL A 353 8.22 -23.03 -6.29
CA VAL A 353 7.52 -23.21 -5.01
C VAL A 353 7.89 -22.03 -4.09
N ARG A 354 6.87 -21.40 -3.53
CA ARG A 354 7.03 -20.24 -2.64
C ARG A 354 7.39 -20.68 -1.22
N ALA A 355 8.06 -19.80 -0.49
CA ALA A 355 8.28 -19.96 0.93
C ALA A 355 7.27 -19.11 1.72
N PRO A 356 6.92 -19.50 2.96
CA PRO A 356 6.10 -18.63 3.81
C PRO A 356 6.74 -17.26 4.00
N TYR A 357 5.93 -16.20 4.01
CA TYR A 357 6.34 -14.79 4.24
C TYR A 357 7.27 -14.18 3.18
N ASP A 358 7.31 -14.76 1.99
CA ASP A 358 8.13 -14.28 0.88
C ASP A 358 7.38 -13.32 -0.07
N ALA A 359 6.28 -12.74 0.39
CA ALA A 359 5.49 -11.81 -0.39
C ALA A 359 6.32 -10.59 -0.84
N PRO A 360 6.35 -10.25 -2.15
CA PRO A 360 7.17 -9.15 -2.65
C PRO A 360 6.90 -7.79 -2.01
N ASN A 361 5.65 -7.54 -1.61
CA ASN A 361 5.27 -6.29 -0.97
C ASN A 361 5.59 -6.25 0.54
N TRP A 362 5.97 -7.37 1.15
CA TRP A 362 6.25 -7.42 2.58
C TRP A 362 7.72 -7.19 2.86
N ILE A 363 8.01 -6.57 4.00
CA ILE A 363 9.38 -6.51 4.50
C ILE A 363 9.85 -7.93 4.82
N ALA A 364 11.01 -8.30 4.31
CA ALA A 364 11.59 -9.61 4.54
C ALA A 364 11.82 -9.83 6.04
N SER A 365 11.32 -10.98 6.58
CA SER A 365 11.46 -11.33 7.98
C SER A 365 12.69 -12.19 8.29
N ASN A 366 13.57 -12.42 7.31
CA ASN A 366 14.78 -13.24 7.44
C ASN A 366 16.10 -12.46 7.35
N ARG A 367 16.05 -11.15 7.12
CA ARG A 367 17.21 -10.26 7.03
C ARG A 367 16.83 -8.81 7.30
N PRO A 368 17.78 -7.95 7.66
CA PRO A 368 17.57 -6.51 7.62
C PRO A 368 17.25 -6.04 6.20
N VAL A 369 16.30 -5.09 6.08
CA VAL A 369 15.88 -4.50 4.81
C VAL A 369 16.29 -3.03 4.78
N LYS A 370 16.94 -2.61 3.69
CA LYS A 370 17.39 -1.24 3.50
C LYS A 370 16.26 -0.31 3.06
N PHE A 371 16.31 0.96 3.45
CA PHE A 371 15.34 1.96 3.01
C PHE A 371 15.37 2.19 1.50
N GLY A 372 16.53 2.02 0.86
CA GLY A 372 16.65 2.05 -0.60
C GLY A 372 15.89 0.95 -1.33
N GLU A 373 15.47 -0.13 -0.64
CA GLU A 373 14.55 -1.15 -1.17
C GLU A 373 13.07 -0.73 -1.03
N LEU A 374 12.76 0.24 -0.15
CA LEU A 374 11.39 0.63 0.23
C LEU A 374 10.96 1.99 -0.36
N ALA A 375 11.91 2.87 -0.64
CA ALA A 375 11.66 4.22 -1.12
C ALA A 375 12.71 4.65 -2.15
N SER A 376 12.34 5.58 -3.05
CA SER A 376 13.29 6.15 -4.01
C SER A 376 14.24 7.14 -3.34
N VAL A 377 15.37 7.42 -4.00
CA VAL A 377 16.36 8.41 -3.50
C VAL A 377 15.71 9.79 -3.35
N GLU A 378 14.87 10.15 -4.32
CA GLU A 378 14.19 11.43 -4.37
C GLU A 378 13.27 11.63 -3.18
N ASP A 379 12.53 10.58 -2.79
CA ASP A 379 11.59 10.59 -1.65
C ASP A 379 12.30 10.67 -0.29
N LEU A 380 13.57 10.28 -0.24
CA LEU A 380 14.39 10.32 0.98
C LEU A 380 15.12 11.66 1.17
N ASN A 381 15.02 12.60 0.23
CA ASN A 381 15.68 13.90 0.27
C ASN A 381 14.68 15.04 0.44
N VAL A 382 15.04 16.01 1.27
CA VAL A 382 14.21 17.19 1.54
C VAL A 382 15.01 18.50 1.48
N ARG A 383 14.31 19.61 1.19
CA ARG A 383 14.90 20.94 1.07
C ARG A 383 14.04 22.00 1.79
N GLY A 384 14.68 23.08 2.19
CA GLY A 384 14.03 24.24 2.80
C GLY A 384 13.90 24.13 4.32
N TYR A 385 13.49 25.23 4.96
CA TYR A 385 13.34 25.31 6.42
C TYR A 385 12.08 24.62 6.94
N SER A 386 11.06 24.49 6.11
CA SER A 386 9.82 23.74 6.40
C SER A 386 9.63 22.65 5.35
N PRO A 387 10.49 21.64 5.34
CA PRO A 387 10.45 20.60 4.32
C PRO A 387 9.25 19.70 4.50
N ASP A 388 8.82 19.06 3.40
CA ASP A 388 7.86 17.96 3.45
C ASP A 388 8.38 16.80 4.30
N LEU A 389 7.46 15.92 4.74
CA LEU A 389 7.81 14.69 5.44
C LEU A 389 8.49 13.71 4.48
N VAL A 390 9.61 13.13 4.91
CA VAL A 390 10.13 11.90 4.30
C VAL A 390 9.24 10.74 4.77
N ARG A 391 8.71 9.95 3.84
CA ARG A 391 7.76 8.87 4.11
C ARG A 391 8.30 7.54 3.61
N VAL A 392 8.42 6.56 4.50
CA VAL A 392 8.78 5.18 4.15
C VAL A 392 7.61 4.26 4.51
N ASN A 393 7.03 3.63 3.51
CA ASN A 393 5.91 2.72 3.71
C ASN A 393 6.41 1.35 4.15
N LEU A 394 5.84 0.84 5.24
CA LEU A 394 6.17 -0.45 5.80
C LEU A 394 4.98 -1.40 5.64
N ARG A 395 5.23 -2.59 5.11
CA ARG A 395 4.28 -3.70 5.12
C ARG A 395 4.87 -4.86 5.89
N LEU A 396 4.31 -5.13 7.05
CA LEU A 396 4.80 -6.13 7.99
C LEU A 396 3.92 -7.38 7.94
N PRO A 397 4.50 -8.59 8.08
CA PRO A 397 3.72 -9.76 8.44
C PRO A 397 2.92 -9.48 9.72
N PRO A 398 1.61 -9.76 9.77
CA PRO A 398 0.78 -9.37 10.93
C PRO A 398 0.94 -10.29 12.15
N ASP A 399 1.69 -11.37 12.01
CA ASP A 399 1.90 -12.42 13.02
C ASP A 399 3.27 -12.36 13.70
N LEU A 400 3.97 -11.23 13.61
CA LEU A 400 5.22 -11.00 14.33
C LEU A 400 4.98 -11.01 15.83
N PHE A 401 5.66 -11.90 16.55
CA PHE A 401 5.50 -12.07 17.99
C PHE A 401 6.51 -11.22 18.76
N GLY A 402 6.05 -10.10 19.30
CA GLY A 402 6.87 -9.11 20.01
C GLY A 402 6.81 -9.18 21.54
N TRP A 403 6.46 -10.33 22.13
CA TRP A 403 6.34 -10.43 23.58
C TRP A 403 7.68 -10.22 24.30
N LYS A 404 7.74 -9.23 25.21
CA LYS A 404 8.94 -8.80 25.92
C LYS A 404 10.13 -8.40 25.01
N SER A 405 9.86 -7.98 23.78
CA SER A 405 10.87 -7.34 22.94
C SER A 405 10.87 -5.82 23.17
N ASP A 406 12.01 -5.19 22.97
CA ASP A 406 12.13 -3.73 23.02
C ASP A 406 11.43 -3.07 21.80
N GLY A 407 11.15 -3.83 20.76
CA GLY A 407 10.53 -3.41 19.51
C GLY A 407 11.34 -3.83 18.30
N ILE A 408 10.93 -3.37 17.13
CA ILE A 408 11.62 -3.65 15.85
C ILE A 408 12.87 -2.77 15.78
N PRO A 409 14.09 -3.35 15.69
CA PRO A 409 15.33 -2.59 15.55
C PRO A 409 15.34 -1.77 14.27
N LEU A 410 15.69 -0.50 14.37
CA LEU A 410 15.88 0.40 13.25
C LEU A 410 17.24 1.09 13.40
N HIS A 411 18.09 0.90 12.39
CA HIS A 411 19.34 1.61 12.22
C HIS A 411 19.12 2.76 11.24
N LEU A 412 19.18 4.01 11.73
CA LEU A 412 18.93 5.20 10.96
C LEU A 412 20.20 5.97 10.69
N SER A 413 20.60 6.06 9.43
CA SER A 413 21.64 6.96 8.94
C SER A 413 21.00 8.12 8.20
N TYR A 414 21.42 9.35 8.53
CA TYR A 414 20.85 10.55 7.90
C TYR A 414 21.89 11.68 7.84
N ARG A 415 21.62 12.65 6.97
CA ARG A 415 22.49 13.80 6.74
C ARG A 415 21.69 15.08 6.71
N TYR A 416 22.26 16.18 7.21
CA TYR A 416 21.58 17.46 7.26
C TYR A 416 22.55 18.64 7.19
N SER A 417 22.05 19.79 6.74
CA SER A 417 22.83 21.03 6.69
C SER A 417 23.21 21.51 8.08
N PRO A 418 24.47 21.99 8.30
CA PRO A 418 24.92 22.54 9.57
C PRO A 418 23.97 23.61 10.10
N ARG A 419 23.72 23.60 11.42
CA ARG A 419 22.83 24.56 12.08
C ARG A 419 23.62 25.45 13.03
N PRO A 420 23.38 26.77 13.05
CA PRO A 420 24.04 27.69 13.97
C PRO A 420 23.57 27.51 15.42
N ARG A 421 22.35 26.99 15.65
CA ARG A 421 21.77 26.71 16.97
C ARG A 421 21.18 25.30 17.00
N PRO A 422 21.97 24.32 17.45
CA PRO A 422 21.57 22.90 17.40
C PRO A 422 20.43 22.54 18.36
N ASP A 423 20.26 23.32 19.44
CA ASP A 423 19.28 23.10 20.50
C ASP A 423 17.81 23.23 20.09
N LYS A 424 17.54 23.84 18.93
CA LYS A 424 16.17 24.09 18.44
C LYS A 424 15.82 23.33 17.15
N SER A 425 16.80 22.74 16.51
CA SER A 425 16.56 21.94 15.30
C SER A 425 16.48 20.48 15.63
N THR A 426 15.46 19.77 15.11
CA THR A 426 15.20 18.37 15.46
C THR A 426 14.78 17.54 14.24
N LEU A 427 15.11 16.25 14.30
CA LEU A 427 14.49 15.21 13.48
C LEU A 427 13.45 14.49 14.33
N ASN A 428 12.18 14.67 14.01
CA ASN A 428 11.08 13.97 14.65
C ASN A 428 10.68 12.74 13.85
N ILE A 429 10.47 11.63 14.53
CA ILE A 429 10.13 10.33 13.92
C ILE A 429 8.76 9.90 14.42
N ASN A 430 7.86 9.67 13.49
CA ASN A 430 6.49 9.24 13.74
C ASN A 430 6.18 7.95 12.98
N VAL A 431 5.24 7.15 13.48
CA VAL A 431 4.59 6.05 12.74
C VAL A 431 3.10 6.34 12.66
N ASN A 432 2.55 6.40 11.47
CA ASN A 432 1.12 6.71 11.24
C ASN A 432 0.67 7.96 12.03
N ARG A 433 1.49 9.02 12.07
CA ARG A 433 1.31 10.27 12.85
C ARG A 433 1.48 10.14 14.36
N ASN A 434 1.70 8.95 14.91
CA ASN A 434 2.02 8.77 16.32
C ASN A 434 3.50 9.03 16.54
N TYR A 435 3.82 9.93 17.45
CA TYR A 435 5.20 10.28 17.82
C TYR A 435 5.91 9.07 18.43
N ILE A 436 7.14 8.81 17.97
CA ILE A 436 8.02 7.75 18.50
C ILE A 436 9.19 8.36 19.25
N THR A 437 10.00 9.16 18.58
CA THR A 437 11.22 9.75 19.15
C THR A 437 11.64 11.01 18.40
N SER A 438 12.60 11.75 18.96
CA SER A 438 13.15 12.96 18.35
C SER A 438 14.64 13.06 18.64
N TYR A 439 15.40 13.46 17.64
CA TYR A 439 16.85 13.67 17.74
C TYR A 439 17.22 15.11 17.42
N PRO A 440 18.11 15.74 18.21
CA PRO A 440 18.60 17.09 17.93
C PRO A 440 19.52 17.08 16.71
N LEU A 441 19.37 18.08 15.83
CA LEU A 441 20.27 18.29 14.70
C LEU A 441 21.45 19.16 15.14
N LEU A 442 22.52 18.53 15.56
CA LEU A 442 23.71 19.19 16.13
C LEU A 442 24.43 20.03 15.09
N ALA A 443 25.12 21.08 15.54
CA ALA A 443 25.95 21.93 14.66
C ALA A 443 27.20 21.21 14.11
N PHE A 444 27.63 20.17 14.81
CA PHE A 444 28.80 19.35 14.49
C PHE A 444 28.51 17.86 14.74
N PRO A 445 29.22 16.94 14.07
CA PRO A 445 29.08 15.52 14.34
C PRO A 445 29.30 15.21 15.82
N ARG A 446 28.56 14.25 16.36
CA ARG A 446 28.82 13.71 17.70
C ARG A 446 30.21 13.06 17.68
N THR A 447 31.17 13.68 18.33
CA THR A 447 32.49 13.10 18.60
C THR A 447 32.81 13.25 20.07
N ASP A 448 33.44 12.22 20.63
CA ASP A 448 33.88 12.22 22.02
C ASP A 448 34.76 13.45 22.36
N ALA A 449 34.66 13.90 23.59
CA ALA A 449 35.29 15.13 24.08
C ALA A 449 36.78 15.27 23.70
N GLY A 450 37.08 16.24 22.85
CA GLY A 450 38.42 16.54 22.32
C GLY A 450 38.48 16.81 20.82
N ALA A 451 37.40 16.58 20.08
CA ALA A 451 37.37 16.55 18.63
C ALA A 451 36.88 17.82 17.92
N ASP A 452 36.62 18.92 18.62
CA ASP A 452 36.04 20.16 18.02
C ASP A 452 36.90 20.73 16.86
N ALA A 453 38.21 20.66 16.96
CA ALA A 453 39.09 21.13 15.90
C ALA A 453 39.12 20.17 14.71
N MET A 454 39.10 18.84 14.97
CA MET A 454 39.09 17.81 13.96
C MET A 454 37.71 17.76 13.27
N ALA A 455 36.62 17.91 14.00
CA ALA A 455 35.25 17.98 13.45
C ALA A 455 35.07 19.19 12.52
N ARG A 456 35.63 20.36 12.88
CA ARG A 456 35.67 21.54 12.01
C ARG A 456 36.50 21.32 10.75
N PHE A 457 37.60 20.59 10.85
CA PHE A 457 38.45 20.23 9.71
C PHE A 457 37.75 19.21 8.79
N VAL A 458 37.10 18.17 9.35
CA VAL A 458 36.37 17.16 8.62
C VAL A 458 35.16 17.78 7.89
N ASN A 459 34.38 18.70 8.52
CA ASN A 459 33.30 19.44 7.90
C ASN A 459 33.75 20.29 6.70
N LYS A 460 34.99 20.74 6.70
CA LYS A 460 35.59 21.50 5.59
C LYS A 460 35.93 20.60 4.41
N LEU A 461 36.14 19.30 4.67
CA LEU A 461 36.50 18.26 3.70
C LEU A 461 35.25 17.48 3.18
N LEU A 462 34.10 17.58 3.83
CA LEU A 462 32.86 16.89 3.37
C LEU A 462 32.43 17.45 2.01
N PRO A 463 32.29 16.62 0.97
CA PRO A 463 31.97 17.07 -0.38
C PRO A 463 30.64 17.82 -0.47
N ASP A 464 29.65 17.42 0.33
CA ASP A 464 28.28 17.98 0.29
C ASP A 464 28.01 19.01 1.41
N LYS A 465 28.97 19.28 2.28
CA LYS A 465 28.82 20.13 3.47
C LYS A 465 27.64 19.73 4.38
N LEU A 466 27.22 18.46 4.33
CA LEU A 466 26.17 17.90 5.17
C LEU A 466 26.77 17.15 6.36
N ILE A 467 26.18 17.28 7.53
CA ILE A 467 26.58 16.58 8.75
C ILE A 467 25.93 15.19 8.74
N PRO A 468 26.73 14.09 8.74
CA PRO A 468 26.20 12.76 8.93
C PRO A 468 25.85 12.48 10.38
N ALA A 469 24.79 11.74 10.61
CA ALA A 469 24.37 11.25 11.91
C ALA A 469 23.82 9.82 11.80
N VAL A 470 24.00 9.05 12.86
CA VAL A 470 23.52 7.67 12.96
C VAL A 470 22.86 7.50 14.31
N GLU A 471 21.67 6.91 14.31
CA GLU A 471 20.90 6.61 15.53
C GLU A 471 20.30 5.20 15.44
N ASP A 472 20.39 4.47 16.55
CA ASP A 472 19.78 3.16 16.71
C ASP A 472 18.62 3.27 17.68
N PHE A 473 17.44 2.81 17.28
CA PHE A 473 16.26 2.83 18.16
C PHE A 473 15.29 1.69 17.80
N TYR A 474 14.27 1.53 18.63
CA TYR A 474 13.28 0.48 18.46
C TYR A 474 11.91 1.06 18.14
N LEU A 475 11.25 0.49 17.14
CA LEU A 475 9.86 0.79 16.83
C LEU A 475 8.95 -0.11 17.66
N PRO A 476 8.02 0.44 18.48
CA PRO A 476 7.16 -0.37 19.34
C PRO A 476 6.17 -1.19 18.51
N ILE A 477 6.36 -2.51 18.46
CA ILE A 477 5.61 -3.44 17.60
C ILE A 477 4.09 -3.38 17.82
N ASN A 478 3.64 -3.10 19.03
CA ASN A 478 2.22 -2.98 19.38
C ASN A 478 1.54 -1.72 18.81
N GLN A 479 2.31 -0.75 18.33
CA GLN A 479 1.82 0.50 17.73
C GLN A 479 1.95 0.50 16.20
N ILE A 480 2.49 -0.57 15.61
CA ILE A 480 2.76 -0.67 14.18
C ILE A 480 1.83 -1.72 13.56
N PRO A 481 0.69 -1.31 12.97
CA PRO A 481 -0.13 -2.20 12.16
C PRO A 481 0.65 -2.80 10.98
N ALA A 482 0.16 -3.91 10.41
CA ALA A 482 0.75 -4.55 9.24
C ALA A 482 0.98 -3.59 8.06
N ARG A 483 0.14 -2.57 7.93
CA ARG A 483 0.31 -1.42 7.03
C ARG A 483 0.66 -0.19 7.85
N SER A 484 1.87 0.30 7.70
CA SER A 484 2.35 1.47 8.43
C SER A 484 3.17 2.39 7.54
N GLN A 485 3.22 3.65 7.91
CA GLN A 485 4.06 4.64 7.29
C GLN A 485 4.98 5.25 8.35
N LEU A 486 6.27 5.06 8.17
CA LEU A 486 7.30 5.72 8.95
C LEU A 486 7.51 7.12 8.38
N GLN A 487 7.48 8.13 9.23
CA GLN A 487 7.52 9.52 8.83
C GLN A 487 8.67 10.23 9.55
N PHE A 488 9.55 10.86 8.78
CA PHE A 488 10.67 11.65 9.27
C PHE A 488 10.43 13.12 8.99
N HIS A 489 10.37 13.92 10.02
CA HIS A 489 10.14 15.36 9.94
C HIS A 489 11.37 16.11 10.42
N PHE A 490 12.11 16.70 9.48
CA PHE A 490 13.19 17.62 9.79
C PHE A 490 12.62 18.99 10.13
N ASN A 491 12.82 19.42 11.36
CA ASN A 491 12.44 20.74 11.82
C ASN A 491 13.71 21.58 12.01
N PHE A 492 13.90 22.58 11.15
CA PHE A 492 15.07 23.43 11.17
C PHE A 492 14.76 24.76 11.85
N ASP A 493 15.52 25.08 12.89
CA ASP A 493 15.47 26.42 13.51
C ASP A 493 16.05 27.45 12.57
N TYR A 494 15.41 28.58 12.56
CA TYR A 494 15.73 29.72 11.75
C TYR A 494 16.40 30.81 12.61
N PRO A 495 17.71 31.07 12.43
CA PRO A 495 18.38 32.12 13.19
C PRO A 495 18.02 33.48 12.60
N LYS A 496 17.34 34.29 13.38
CA LYS A 496 17.13 35.71 13.09
C LYS A 496 18.30 36.52 13.67
N GLU A 497 19.19 37.03 12.85
CA GLU A 497 20.26 37.93 13.23
C GLU A 497 19.95 39.32 12.78
N GLY A 498 19.71 40.25 13.73
CA GLY A 498 19.35 41.64 13.47
C GLY A 498 17.88 41.87 13.10
N ALA A 499 17.48 43.14 12.93
CA ALA A 499 16.07 43.49 12.76
C ALA A 499 15.52 43.14 11.36
N CYS A 500 16.35 43.10 10.31
CA CYS A 500 15.93 43.06 8.90
C CYS A 500 16.85 42.20 8.03
N LYS A 501 17.35 41.04 8.53
CA LYS A 501 18.15 40.16 7.68
C LYS A 501 17.27 39.18 6.90
N ASP A 502 17.38 39.27 5.58
CA ASP A 502 16.80 38.30 4.67
C ASP A 502 17.51 36.94 4.85
N VAL A 503 16.71 35.88 4.83
CA VAL A 503 17.20 34.51 4.90
C VAL A 503 16.93 33.80 3.59
N LEU A 504 17.96 33.15 3.07
CA LEU A 504 17.85 32.25 1.94
C LEU A 504 17.13 30.98 2.37
N LEU A 505 15.85 30.84 2.04
CA LEU A 505 14.97 29.75 2.47
C LEU A 505 15.35 28.40 1.86
N ASP A 506 16.15 28.36 0.79
CA ASP A 506 16.54 27.16 0.05
C ASP A 506 17.92 26.58 0.40
N ASN A 507 18.65 27.17 1.33
CA ASN A 507 20.01 26.75 1.64
C ASN A 507 20.10 25.56 2.57
N VAL A 508 18.97 25.02 3.02
CA VAL A 508 18.88 23.91 3.97
C VAL A 508 18.47 22.63 3.26
N ARG A 509 19.18 21.55 3.54
CA ARG A 509 18.94 20.22 2.98
C ARG A 509 19.05 19.17 4.06
N ALA A 510 18.29 18.09 3.91
CA ALA A 510 18.47 16.86 4.67
C ALA A 510 18.11 15.64 3.82
N ALA A 511 18.65 14.51 4.23
CA ALA A 511 18.38 13.23 3.60
C ALA A 511 18.39 12.11 4.64
N ILE A 512 17.51 11.16 4.45
CA ILE A 512 17.64 9.83 5.07
C ILE A 512 18.45 8.97 4.12
N ASP A 513 19.49 8.30 4.63
CA ASP A 513 20.34 7.47 3.79
C ASP A 513 19.65 6.15 3.43
N GLN A 514 19.85 5.70 2.18
CA GLN A 514 19.31 4.43 1.67
C GLN A 514 19.81 3.21 2.44
N GLU A 515 20.97 3.32 3.08
CA GLU A 515 21.58 2.26 3.89
C GLU A 515 20.92 2.09 5.26
N SER A 516 20.04 3.01 5.68
CA SER A 516 19.22 2.82 6.88
C SER A 516 18.44 1.51 6.79
N THR A 517 18.32 0.77 7.91
CA THR A 517 17.73 -0.56 7.89
C THR A 517 16.64 -0.73 8.95
N VAL A 518 15.66 -1.56 8.61
CA VAL A 518 14.68 -2.12 9.54
C VAL A 518 14.86 -3.63 9.59
N ASP A 519 14.88 -4.22 10.78
CA ASP A 519 15.17 -5.64 10.96
C ASP A 519 14.05 -6.39 11.69
N LEU A 520 13.44 -7.36 10.99
CA LEU A 520 12.39 -8.24 11.53
C LEU A 520 12.91 -9.65 11.87
N SER A 521 14.19 -9.95 11.62
CA SER A 521 14.73 -11.31 11.65
C SER A 521 14.72 -11.97 13.05
N SER A 522 14.61 -11.17 14.10
CA SER A 522 14.54 -11.65 15.48
C SER A 522 13.13 -12.03 15.94
N PHE A 523 12.09 -11.73 15.15
CA PHE A 523 10.71 -11.96 15.55
C PHE A 523 10.19 -13.31 15.04
N PRO A 524 9.76 -14.23 15.91
CA PRO A 524 9.06 -15.43 15.48
C PRO A 524 7.65 -15.08 14.98
N HIS A 525 7.15 -15.90 14.07
CA HIS A 525 5.79 -15.83 13.55
C HIS A 525 4.83 -16.61 14.45
N TYR A 526 4.01 -15.91 15.24
CA TYR A 526 3.07 -16.50 16.16
C TYR A 526 1.97 -15.51 16.55
N ILE A 527 0.73 -15.83 16.26
CA ILE A 527 -0.41 -14.93 16.47
C ILE A 527 -1.60 -15.66 17.08
N GLN A 528 -2.34 -14.93 17.90
CA GLN A 528 -3.63 -15.38 18.39
C GLN A 528 -4.72 -15.17 17.33
N MET A 529 -5.47 -16.22 17.07
CA MET A 529 -6.57 -16.28 16.12
C MET A 529 -7.90 -16.62 16.85
N PRO A 530 -9.07 -16.27 16.32
CA PRO A 530 -9.32 -15.47 15.13
C PRO A 530 -8.88 -14.02 15.28
N ASN A 531 -8.36 -13.43 14.19
CA ASN A 531 -7.91 -12.04 14.17
C ASN A 531 -8.35 -11.36 12.87
N LEU A 532 -9.53 -10.74 12.91
CA LEU A 532 -10.07 -10.06 11.74
C LEU A 532 -9.29 -8.81 11.35
N SER A 533 -8.55 -8.19 12.29
CA SER A 533 -7.68 -7.07 11.94
C SER A 533 -6.52 -7.53 11.04
N ALA A 534 -5.92 -8.69 11.32
CA ALA A 534 -4.89 -9.27 10.48
C ALA A 534 -5.41 -9.64 9.09
N PHE A 535 -6.64 -10.17 9.02
CA PHE A 535 -7.32 -10.43 7.75
C PHE A 535 -7.60 -9.14 6.97
N ALA A 536 -8.23 -8.17 7.62
CA ALA A 536 -8.65 -6.93 6.97
C ALA A 536 -7.47 -6.09 6.45
N ASN A 537 -6.34 -6.06 7.16
CA ASN A 537 -5.17 -5.26 6.79
C ASN A 537 -4.19 -5.98 5.85
N ALA A 538 -4.02 -7.29 5.98
CA ALA A 538 -3.00 -8.04 5.26
C ALA A 538 -3.51 -9.29 4.52
N GLY A 539 -4.80 -9.66 4.68
CA GLY A 539 -5.33 -10.91 4.12
C GLY A 539 -4.89 -12.16 4.88
N TYR A 540 -4.29 -12.02 6.08
CA TYR A 540 -3.82 -13.14 6.89
C TYR A 540 -5.00 -13.95 7.48
N PRO A 541 -4.94 -15.28 7.52
CA PRO A 541 -3.78 -16.17 7.31
C PRO A 541 -3.51 -16.54 5.83
N PHE A 542 -4.42 -16.24 4.91
CA PHE A 542 -4.37 -16.68 3.52
C PHE A 542 -3.09 -16.25 2.79
N THR A 543 -2.61 -15.05 3.06
CA THR A 543 -1.44 -14.43 2.44
C THR A 543 -0.10 -14.88 3.04
N ARG A 544 -0.09 -15.81 3.99
CA ARG A 544 1.14 -16.41 4.54
C ARG A 544 2.00 -17.02 3.44
N MET A 545 1.36 -17.74 2.50
CA MET A 545 1.95 -18.12 1.22
C MET A 545 1.52 -17.07 0.20
N ALA A 546 2.47 -16.35 -0.39
CA ALA A 546 2.16 -15.22 -1.27
C ALA A 546 1.33 -15.61 -2.51
N ASP A 547 1.42 -16.84 -2.97
CA ASP A 547 0.67 -17.43 -4.07
C ASP A 547 -0.66 -18.07 -3.65
N LEU A 548 -1.03 -18.01 -2.38
CA LEU A 548 -2.21 -18.65 -1.78
C LEU A 548 -2.26 -20.19 -1.95
N SER A 549 -1.11 -20.87 -2.04
CA SER A 549 -1.05 -22.33 -2.21
C SER A 549 -1.63 -23.11 -1.02
N GLU A 550 -1.64 -22.54 0.19
CA GLU A 550 -2.25 -23.09 1.38
C GLU A 550 -3.68 -22.56 1.67
N THR A 551 -4.33 -21.96 0.68
CA THR A 551 -5.66 -21.35 0.78
C THR A 551 -6.66 -22.06 -0.11
N ALA A 552 -7.87 -22.26 0.38
CA ALA A 552 -9.01 -22.64 -0.44
C ALA A 552 -10.18 -21.68 -0.21
N VAL A 553 -10.80 -21.24 -1.30
CA VAL A 553 -12.03 -20.44 -1.25
C VAL A 553 -13.22 -21.36 -1.50
N ILE A 554 -14.14 -21.40 -0.55
CA ILE A 554 -15.36 -22.19 -0.64
C ILE A 554 -16.50 -21.25 -1.00
N ILE A 555 -16.95 -21.37 -2.25
CA ILE A 555 -18.08 -20.60 -2.78
C ILE A 555 -19.40 -21.36 -2.53
N PRO A 556 -20.56 -20.68 -2.61
CA PRO A 556 -21.86 -21.35 -2.55
C PRO A 556 -22.02 -22.41 -3.63
N ASP A 557 -22.90 -23.41 -3.40
CA ASP A 557 -23.19 -24.44 -4.40
C ASP A 557 -23.77 -23.85 -5.70
N THR A 558 -24.55 -22.77 -5.56
CA THR A 558 -25.09 -21.96 -6.67
C THR A 558 -24.68 -20.49 -6.46
N PRO A 559 -23.45 -20.10 -6.85
CA PRO A 559 -22.97 -18.76 -6.62
C PRO A 559 -23.71 -17.74 -7.48
N GLY A 560 -24.15 -16.64 -6.87
CA GLY A 560 -24.69 -15.48 -7.58
C GLY A 560 -23.56 -14.57 -8.12
N VAL A 561 -23.95 -13.62 -8.96
CA VAL A 561 -23.03 -12.59 -9.50
C VAL A 561 -22.31 -11.84 -8.37
N ALA A 562 -23.01 -11.53 -7.27
CA ALA A 562 -22.41 -10.85 -6.12
C ALA A 562 -21.37 -11.70 -5.39
N ASP A 563 -21.61 -13.02 -5.25
CA ASP A 563 -20.65 -13.94 -4.64
C ASP A 563 -19.35 -14.01 -5.47
N ILE A 564 -19.49 -14.11 -6.80
CA ILE A 564 -18.34 -14.13 -7.71
C ILE A 564 -17.61 -12.78 -7.72
N SER A 565 -18.34 -11.65 -7.75
CA SER A 565 -17.73 -10.30 -7.67
C SER A 565 -16.97 -10.11 -6.36
N THR A 566 -17.51 -10.61 -5.25
CA THR A 566 -16.84 -10.57 -3.94
C THR A 566 -15.60 -11.42 -3.95
N TYR A 567 -15.67 -12.64 -4.47
CA TYR A 567 -14.54 -13.53 -4.64
C TYR A 567 -13.41 -12.87 -5.44
N LEU A 568 -13.70 -12.36 -6.65
CA LEU A 568 -12.72 -11.72 -7.52
C LEU A 568 -12.07 -10.50 -6.87
N SER A 569 -12.87 -9.67 -6.20
CA SER A 569 -12.37 -8.46 -5.52
C SER A 569 -11.51 -8.79 -4.31
N LEU A 570 -11.83 -9.87 -3.58
CA LEU A 570 -10.98 -10.38 -2.49
C LEU A 570 -9.66 -10.93 -3.05
N MET A 571 -9.68 -11.67 -4.15
CA MET A 571 -8.43 -12.11 -4.81
C MET A 571 -7.59 -10.92 -5.25
N GLY A 572 -8.22 -9.89 -5.81
CA GLY A 572 -7.55 -8.61 -6.11
C GLY A 572 -6.88 -7.99 -4.88
N ARG A 573 -7.58 -7.99 -3.74
CA ARG A 573 -7.02 -7.48 -2.49
C ARG A 573 -5.87 -8.35 -1.94
N MET A 574 -5.93 -9.69 -2.10
CA MET A 574 -4.82 -10.57 -1.75
C MET A 574 -3.59 -10.30 -2.62
N GLY A 575 -3.80 -10.12 -3.94
CA GLY A 575 -2.75 -9.72 -4.87
C GLY A 575 -2.14 -8.35 -4.50
N GLU A 576 -2.96 -7.37 -4.12
CA GLU A 576 -2.50 -6.08 -3.61
C GLU A 576 -1.66 -6.22 -2.34
N SER A 577 -2.11 -7.07 -1.41
CA SER A 577 -1.39 -7.29 -0.15
C SER A 577 -0.02 -7.95 -0.35
N THR A 578 0.05 -8.99 -1.19
CA THR A 578 1.27 -9.76 -1.41
C THR A 578 2.18 -9.18 -2.48
N GLY A 579 1.63 -8.46 -3.47
CA GLY A 579 2.33 -8.04 -4.69
C GLY A 579 2.52 -9.17 -5.69
N LEU A 580 1.81 -10.30 -5.52
CA LEU A 580 1.90 -11.49 -6.36
C LEU A 580 0.51 -11.99 -6.74
N PRO A 581 0.31 -12.49 -7.98
CA PRO A 581 -0.91 -13.19 -8.36
C PRO A 581 -1.08 -14.52 -7.60
N VAL A 582 -2.33 -14.92 -7.38
CA VAL A 582 -2.70 -16.08 -6.53
C VAL A 582 -2.60 -17.41 -7.29
N TYR A 583 -1.42 -17.76 -7.76
CA TYR A 583 -1.20 -18.93 -8.60
C TYR A 583 -1.56 -20.28 -7.97
N GLY A 584 -1.43 -20.40 -6.64
CA GLY A 584 -1.65 -21.63 -5.89
C GLY A 584 -3.06 -21.84 -5.35
N LEU A 585 -3.95 -20.85 -5.58
CA LEU A 585 -5.31 -20.85 -5.07
C LEU A 585 -6.11 -22.08 -5.50
N THR A 586 -6.93 -22.60 -4.60
CA THR A 586 -7.94 -23.63 -4.87
C THR A 586 -9.34 -23.06 -4.64
N VAL A 587 -10.24 -23.26 -5.58
CA VAL A 587 -11.66 -22.93 -5.44
C VAL A 587 -12.45 -24.23 -5.31
N GLY A 588 -13.39 -24.29 -4.37
CA GLY A 588 -14.24 -25.44 -4.13
C GLY A 588 -15.65 -25.06 -3.70
N LYS A 589 -16.52 -26.05 -3.63
CA LYS A 589 -17.87 -25.99 -3.07
C LYS A 589 -17.93 -26.75 -1.74
N ALA A 590 -19.06 -26.70 -1.05
CA ALA A 590 -19.24 -27.43 0.21
C ALA A 590 -18.87 -28.93 0.13
N ALA A 591 -19.17 -29.59 -0.99
CA ALA A 591 -18.83 -30.99 -1.23
C ALA A 591 -17.32 -31.26 -1.29
N ASP A 592 -16.52 -30.26 -1.70
CA ASP A 592 -15.07 -30.39 -1.87
C ASP A 592 -14.29 -30.17 -0.57
N VAL A 593 -14.93 -29.72 0.50
CA VAL A 593 -14.28 -29.19 1.71
C VAL A 593 -13.35 -30.19 2.40
N GLN A 594 -13.69 -31.49 2.37
CA GLN A 594 -12.85 -32.53 2.95
C GLN A 594 -11.51 -32.71 2.21
N ARG A 595 -11.51 -32.48 0.90
CA ARG A 595 -10.31 -32.58 0.05
C ARG A 595 -9.32 -31.46 0.32
N VAL A 596 -9.81 -30.30 0.76
CA VAL A 596 -9.00 -29.10 1.05
C VAL A 596 -8.90 -28.80 2.54
N GLY A 597 -9.23 -29.75 3.40
CA GLY A 597 -9.30 -29.58 4.85
C GLY A 597 -7.96 -29.29 5.53
N ASP A 598 -6.84 -29.49 4.85
CA ASP A 598 -5.49 -29.13 5.31
C ASP A 598 -5.12 -27.65 5.03
N LYS A 599 -5.96 -26.90 4.32
CA LYS A 599 -5.77 -25.49 3.97
C LYS A 599 -6.54 -24.55 4.90
N ASP A 600 -6.16 -23.27 4.88
CA ASP A 600 -6.97 -22.22 5.45
C ASP A 600 -8.15 -21.90 4.51
N LEU A 601 -9.34 -21.72 5.06
CA LEU A 601 -10.59 -21.68 4.29
C LEU A 601 -11.21 -20.28 4.33
N LEU A 602 -11.43 -19.69 3.15
CA LEU A 602 -12.23 -18.48 2.98
C LEU A 602 -13.63 -18.89 2.51
N LEU A 603 -14.64 -18.70 3.36
CA LEU A 603 -16.02 -19.12 3.10
C LEU A 603 -16.85 -17.93 2.65
N LEU A 604 -17.52 -18.04 1.50
CA LEU A 604 -18.39 -17.00 0.93
C LEU A 604 -19.82 -17.52 0.79
N GLY A 605 -20.80 -16.61 0.90
CA GLY A 605 -22.19 -16.92 0.59
C GLY A 605 -23.20 -16.32 1.56
N GLY A 606 -24.42 -16.87 1.54
CA GLY A 606 -25.52 -16.54 2.43
C GLY A 606 -26.00 -17.78 3.21
N THR A 607 -26.94 -17.57 4.11
CA THR A 607 -27.53 -18.66 4.92
C THR A 607 -28.29 -19.68 4.08
N SER A 608 -28.83 -19.24 2.95
CA SER A 608 -29.66 -20.06 2.07
C SER A 608 -28.84 -20.92 1.08
N ASN A 609 -27.62 -20.51 0.74
CA ASN A 609 -26.84 -21.13 -0.34
C ASN A 609 -25.47 -21.69 0.10
N GLN A 610 -25.10 -21.56 1.42
CA GLN A 610 -23.86 -22.09 1.96
C GLN A 610 -24.12 -23.19 3.02
N PRO A 611 -24.09 -24.48 2.65
CA PRO A 611 -24.43 -25.59 3.56
C PRO A 611 -23.50 -25.72 4.76
N LEU A 612 -22.24 -25.30 4.65
CA LEU A 612 -21.27 -25.40 5.74
C LEU A 612 -21.62 -24.55 6.96
N LEU A 613 -22.43 -23.51 6.80
CA LEU A 613 -22.88 -22.70 7.93
C LEU A 613 -23.75 -23.50 8.91
N SER A 614 -24.60 -24.37 8.40
CA SER A 614 -25.40 -25.26 9.25
C SER A 614 -24.55 -26.40 9.80
N GLN A 615 -23.69 -26.99 9.01
CA GLN A 615 -22.81 -28.09 9.40
C GLN A 615 -21.84 -27.70 10.50
N TRP A 616 -21.27 -26.48 10.44
CA TRP A 616 -20.28 -25.98 11.40
C TRP A 616 -20.85 -25.01 12.44
N ALA A 617 -22.16 -24.97 12.59
CA ALA A 617 -22.84 -24.07 13.55
C ALA A 617 -22.30 -24.17 14.99
N GLY A 618 -21.78 -25.35 15.38
CA GLY A 618 -21.14 -25.58 16.68
C GLY A 618 -19.82 -24.86 16.90
N ASN A 619 -19.08 -24.56 15.83
CA ASN A 619 -17.75 -23.96 15.84
C ASN A 619 -17.79 -22.44 15.64
N MET A 620 -18.91 -21.90 15.15
CA MET A 620 -19.05 -20.48 14.88
C MET A 620 -19.21 -19.64 16.16
N PRO A 621 -18.75 -18.38 16.18
CA PRO A 621 -18.85 -17.49 17.35
C PRO A 621 -20.29 -17.08 17.68
N PHE A 622 -21.27 -17.37 16.82
CA PHE A 622 -22.69 -17.10 17.03
C PHE A 622 -23.57 -18.24 16.47
N SER A 623 -24.82 -18.34 16.93
CA SER A 623 -25.76 -19.33 16.39
C SER A 623 -26.47 -18.79 15.14
N ALA A 624 -26.93 -19.69 14.27
CA ALA A 624 -27.73 -19.34 13.08
C ALA A 624 -29.04 -18.59 13.43
N SER A 625 -29.52 -18.67 14.68
CA SER A 625 -30.66 -17.89 15.20
C SER A 625 -30.27 -16.48 15.68
N GLY A 626 -29.03 -16.03 15.44
CA GLY A 626 -28.57 -14.70 15.85
C GLY A 626 -28.20 -14.55 17.33
N GLN A 627 -28.21 -15.65 18.12
CA GLN A 627 -27.79 -15.63 19.52
C GLN A 627 -26.27 -15.81 19.64
N ILE A 628 -25.62 -14.89 20.35
CA ILE A 628 -24.18 -14.94 20.63
C ILE A 628 -23.91 -16.03 21.66
N ARG A 629 -22.98 -16.94 21.36
CA ARG A 629 -22.54 -17.98 22.31
C ARG A 629 -21.34 -17.44 23.10
N THR A 630 -21.54 -17.23 24.40
CA THR A 630 -20.50 -16.88 25.36
C THR A 630 -20.18 -18.11 26.23
N PHE A 631 -19.51 -19.11 25.71
CA PHE A 631 -19.08 -20.23 26.53
C PHE A 631 -17.60 -20.53 26.32
N SER A 632 -16.79 -20.34 27.37
CA SER A 632 -15.43 -20.82 27.44
C SER A 632 -15.34 -21.85 28.57
N LEU A 633 -14.84 -23.04 28.25
CA LEU A 633 -14.61 -24.12 29.24
C LEU A 633 -13.60 -23.65 30.32
N SER A 634 -12.69 -22.78 29.96
CA SER A 634 -11.73 -22.14 30.89
C SER A 634 -12.42 -21.27 31.93
N ASP A 635 -13.46 -20.54 31.55
CA ASP A 635 -14.23 -19.68 32.49
C ASP A 635 -15.02 -20.52 33.48
N TRP A 636 -15.51 -21.69 33.09
CA TRP A 636 -16.22 -22.59 34.01
C TRP A 636 -15.29 -23.17 35.08
N ILE A 637 -14.04 -23.48 34.73
CA ILE A 637 -13.03 -24.01 35.69
C ILE A 637 -12.56 -22.86 36.59
N LEU A 638 -12.29 -21.68 36.04
CA LEU A 638 -11.82 -20.51 36.80
C LEU A 638 -12.88 -19.96 37.75
N LYS A 639 -14.15 -19.91 37.35
CA LYS A 639 -15.28 -19.48 38.20
C LYS A 639 -15.56 -20.41 39.39
N ARG A 640 -15.02 -21.59 39.41
CA ARG A 640 -15.15 -22.53 40.53
C ARG A 640 -14.00 -22.46 41.57
N MET A 641 -13.00 -21.63 41.31
CA MET A 641 -11.91 -21.38 42.25
C MET A 641 -12.30 -20.29 43.25
N PRO A 642 -12.24 -20.52 44.58
CA PRO A 642 -12.76 -19.58 45.60
C PRO A 642 -11.98 -18.26 45.70
N TRP A 643 -10.85 -18.09 44.99
CA TRP A 643 -10.02 -16.89 44.95
C TRP A 643 -10.04 -16.17 43.60
N TYR A 644 -10.91 -16.57 42.66
CA TYR A 644 -11.05 -15.87 41.40
C TYR A 644 -11.91 -14.61 41.59
N GLU A 645 -11.27 -13.46 41.75
CA GLU A 645 -11.94 -12.16 41.57
C GLU A 645 -12.01 -11.91 40.06
N GLU A 646 -13.22 -11.85 39.51
CA GLU A 646 -13.42 -11.32 38.15
C GLU A 646 -12.75 -9.94 38.09
N PRO A 647 -11.87 -9.67 37.10
CA PRO A 647 -11.39 -8.31 36.88
C PRO A 647 -12.60 -7.39 36.79
N ARG A 648 -12.67 -6.40 37.66
CA ARG A 648 -13.66 -5.31 37.55
C ARG A 648 -13.36 -4.53 36.29
N ASP A 649 -13.75 -5.08 35.17
CA ASP A 649 -13.85 -4.34 33.92
C ASP A 649 -15.22 -3.65 33.95
N ASP A 650 -15.24 -2.39 34.41
CA ASP A 650 -16.41 -1.52 34.38
C ASP A 650 -16.92 -1.23 32.96
N LYS A 651 -16.29 -1.84 31.98
CA LYS A 651 -16.65 -1.89 30.57
C LYS A 651 -16.91 -3.34 30.12
N LYS A 652 -17.72 -4.10 30.88
CA LYS A 652 -18.45 -5.19 30.22
C LYS A 652 -19.26 -4.50 29.14
N PRO A 653 -19.01 -4.72 27.83
CA PRO A 653 -19.99 -4.35 26.86
C PRO A 653 -21.22 -5.16 27.27
N VAL A 654 -22.20 -4.49 27.83
CA VAL A 654 -23.56 -5.00 27.82
C VAL A 654 -23.78 -5.24 26.34
N ALA A 655 -23.69 -6.52 25.93
CA ALA A 655 -24.05 -6.92 24.61
C ALA A 655 -25.46 -6.45 24.41
N LYS A 656 -25.65 -5.26 23.87
CA LYS A 656 -26.87 -4.90 23.18
C LYS A 656 -26.88 -5.86 22.01
N LEU A 657 -27.46 -7.01 22.24
CA LEU A 657 -27.83 -7.95 21.21
C LEU A 657 -28.86 -7.26 20.33
N SER A 658 -28.43 -6.43 19.43
CA SER A 658 -29.19 -6.24 18.22
C SER A 658 -29.10 -7.59 17.51
N ALA A 659 -30.22 -8.29 17.39
CA ALA A 659 -30.30 -9.52 16.65
C ALA A 659 -29.64 -9.28 15.29
N VAL A 660 -28.56 -10.05 14.99
CA VAL A 660 -27.90 -9.98 13.68
C VAL A 660 -28.94 -10.40 12.67
N SER A 661 -29.50 -9.43 11.94
CA SER A 661 -30.42 -9.71 10.86
C SER A 661 -29.60 -9.91 9.60
N LEU A 662 -29.21 -11.14 9.29
CA LEU A 662 -28.53 -11.50 8.04
C LEU A 662 -29.29 -11.04 6.79
N ASN A 663 -30.58 -10.74 6.94
CA ASN A 663 -31.39 -10.08 5.92
C ASN A 663 -31.08 -8.57 5.70
N ARG A 664 -30.26 -7.95 6.55
CA ARG A 664 -29.88 -6.52 6.42
C ARG A 664 -28.39 -6.31 6.54
N ASP A 665 -27.73 -7.18 7.27
CA ASP A 665 -26.36 -7.01 7.69
C ASP A 665 -25.45 -7.96 6.90
N ALA A 666 -24.25 -7.54 6.65
CA ALA A 666 -23.16 -8.43 6.25
C ALA A 666 -22.32 -8.77 7.48
N VAL A 667 -21.87 -9.99 7.57
CA VAL A 667 -21.12 -10.50 8.72
C VAL A 667 -19.80 -11.08 8.25
N LEU A 668 -18.73 -10.59 8.83
CA LEU A 668 -17.37 -11.12 8.69
C LEU A 668 -16.97 -11.77 10.01
N PHE A 669 -16.60 -13.05 10.01
CA PHE A 669 -16.19 -13.73 11.24
C PHE A 669 -15.13 -14.80 10.97
N GLY A 670 -14.38 -15.14 12.03
CA GLY A 670 -13.36 -16.18 11.97
C GLY A 670 -13.51 -17.18 13.11
N PHE A 671 -13.04 -18.41 12.86
CA PHE A 671 -12.95 -19.50 13.84
C PHE A 671 -11.90 -20.53 13.41
N GLU A 672 -11.51 -21.42 14.32
CA GLU A 672 -10.60 -22.52 14.00
C GLU A 672 -11.29 -23.54 13.10
N SER A 673 -10.56 -24.04 12.10
CA SER A 673 -11.09 -25.05 11.18
C SER A 673 -11.49 -26.33 11.93
N PRO A 674 -12.72 -26.80 11.77
CA PRO A 674 -13.15 -28.06 12.37
C PRO A 674 -12.49 -29.28 11.70
N LEU A 675 -11.81 -29.11 10.58
CA LEU A 675 -11.18 -30.18 9.81
C LEU A 675 -9.72 -30.42 10.23
N LYS A 676 -9.01 -29.36 10.62
CA LYS A 676 -7.60 -29.43 11.02
C LYS A 676 -7.27 -28.34 12.01
N SER A 677 -6.81 -28.72 13.20
CA SER A 677 -6.36 -27.78 14.21
C SER A 677 -5.18 -26.94 13.71
N GLY A 678 -5.17 -25.65 14.10
CA GLY A 678 -4.18 -24.65 13.65
C GLY A 678 -4.44 -24.08 12.27
N ARG A 679 -5.52 -24.51 11.57
CA ARG A 679 -6.02 -23.86 10.35
C ARG A 679 -7.21 -22.97 10.67
N SER A 680 -7.37 -21.94 9.90
CA SER A 680 -8.38 -20.91 10.12
C SER A 680 -9.49 -20.97 9.07
N VAL A 681 -10.70 -20.66 9.51
CA VAL A 681 -11.81 -20.33 8.64
C VAL A 681 -12.13 -18.85 8.83
N VAL A 682 -12.19 -18.09 7.73
CA VAL A 682 -12.78 -16.75 7.71
C VAL A 682 -13.98 -16.78 6.79
N ALA A 683 -15.13 -16.33 7.28
CA ALA A 683 -16.38 -16.35 6.54
C ALA A 683 -16.91 -14.94 6.31
N ILE A 684 -17.38 -14.69 5.10
CA ILE A 684 -18.08 -13.47 4.69
C ILE A 684 -19.49 -13.87 4.26
N ILE A 685 -20.46 -13.49 5.04
CA ILE A 685 -21.83 -13.96 4.89
C ILE A 685 -22.80 -12.78 4.77
N SER A 686 -23.61 -12.82 3.73
CA SER A 686 -24.75 -11.91 3.55
C SER A 686 -25.79 -12.57 2.64
N ASP A 687 -27.06 -12.44 2.98
CA ASP A 687 -28.17 -12.90 2.12
C ASP A 687 -28.56 -11.86 1.06
N LYS A 688 -27.89 -10.70 1.05
CA LYS A 688 -28.11 -9.61 0.08
C LYS A 688 -26.84 -9.23 -0.67
N THR A 689 -27.01 -8.92 -1.94
CA THR A 689 -25.93 -8.40 -2.81
C THR A 689 -25.32 -7.10 -2.27
N VAL A 690 -26.12 -6.20 -1.69
CA VAL A 690 -25.66 -4.95 -1.10
C VAL A 690 -24.74 -5.20 0.09
N GLY A 691 -25.02 -6.19 0.93
CA GLY A 691 -24.18 -6.53 2.07
C GLY A 691 -22.79 -7.01 1.68
N MET A 692 -22.67 -7.81 0.60
CA MET A 692 -21.37 -8.20 0.05
C MET A 692 -20.55 -7.00 -0.43
N ALA A 693 -21.21 -6.05 -1.10
CA ALA A 693 -20.55 -4.80 -1.53
C ALA A 693 -20.12 -3.94 -0.33
N ASP A 694 -20.92 -3.89 0.75
CA ASP A 694 -20.58 -3.16 1.98
C ASP A 694 -19.31 -3.74 2.64
N VAL A 695 -19.16 -5.08 2.68
CA VAL A 695 -17.92 -5.72 3.18
C VAL A 695 -16.71 -5.31 2.35
N LEU A 696 -16.81 -5.37 1.02
CA LEU A 696 -15.71 -4.96 0.13
C LEU A 696 -15.34 -3.49 0.34
N ASN A 697 -16.34 -2.61 0.45
CA ASN A 697 -16.11 -1.19 0.73
C ASN A 697 -15.44 -0.99 2.10
N ALA A 698 -15.89 -1.70 3.14
CA ALA A 698 -15.29 -1.63 4.47
C ALA A 698 -13.83 -2.13 4.49
N LEU A 699 -13.51 -3.17 3.71
CA LEU A 699 -12.14 -3.67 3.58
C LEU A 699 -11.22 -2.74 2.78
N MET A 700 -11.77 -1.86 1.93
CA MET A 700 -11.00 -0.95 1.06
C MET A 700 -10.92 0.49 1.59
N ASP A 701 -11.81 0.88 2.49
CA ASP A 701 -11.83 2.19 3.11
C ASP A 701 -10.92 2.21 4.34
N SER A 702 -9.95 3.14 4.38
CA SER A 702 -8.95 3.25 5.46
C SER A 702 -9.57 3.51 6.84
N ASP A 703 -10.70 4.23 6.88
CA ASP A 703 -11.36 4.59 8.13
C ASP A 703 -12.23 3.43 8.65
N LEU A 704 -12.80 2.64 7.73
CA LEU A 704 -13.64 1.49 8.07
C LEU A 704 -12.81 0.24 8.38
N VAL A 705 -11.74 -0.03 7.63
CA VAL A 705 -10.87 -1.20 7.84
C VAL A 705 -10.24 -1.19 9.24
N SER A 706 -9.93 -0.01 9.78
CA SER A 706 -9.39 0.14 11.14
C SER A 706 -10.36 -0.30 12.24
N LYS A 707 -11.68 -0.30 11.97
CA LYS A 707 -12.73 -0.73 12.89
C LYS A 707 -12.96 -2.23 12.87
N ILE A 708 -12.40 -2.95 11.88
CA ILE A 708 -12.53 -4.41 11.78
C ILE A 708 -11.48 -5.07 12.68
N HIS A 709 -11.94 -5.72 13.75
CA HIS A 709 -11.07 -6.42 14.70
C HIS A 709 -11.80 -7.59 15.39
N GLY A 710 -11.09 -8.34 16.26
CA GLY A 710 -11.66 -9.46 17.01
C GLY A 710 -11.98 -10.67 16.13
N SER A 711 -13.05 -11.39 16.46
CA SER A 711 -13.48 -12.62 15.79
C SER A 711 -14.78 -12.48 15.00
N LEU A 712 -15.52 -11.39 15.19
CA LEU A 712 -16.78 -11.05 14.52
C LEU A 712 -16.83 -9.57 14.21
N ALA A 713 -17.19 -9.22 12.98
CA ALA A 713 -17.52 -7.86 12.56
C ALA A 713 -18.84 -7.84 11.80
N ILE A 714 -19.74 -6.94 12.19
CA ILE A 714 -21.04 -6.71 11.57
C ILE A 714 -20.93 -5.41 10.78
N ILE A 715 -21.29 -5.45 9.52
CA ILE A 715 -21.13 -4.33 8.58
C ILE A 715 -22.49 -3.92 8.02
N ARG A 716 -22.82 -2.62 8.14
CA ARG A 716 -24.07 -1.99 7.68
C ARG A 716 -23.73 -0.69 6.95
N GLY A 717 -23.54 -0.76 5.64
CA GLY A 717 -23.08 0.41 4.87
C GLY A 717 -21.73 0.93 5.38
N LYS A 718 -21.72 2.10 6.04
CA LYS A 718 -20.51 2.71 6.61
C LYS A 718 -20.33 2.45 8.12
N GLU A 719 -21.18 1.67 8.72
CA GLU A 719 -21.09 1.31 10.13
C GLU A 719 -20.43 -0.08 10.27
N VAL A 720 -19.44 -0.19 11.13
CA VAL A 720 -18.72 -1.42 11.45
C VAL A 720 -18.71 -1.61 12.96
N GLU A 721 -19.32 -2.69 13.41
CA GLU A 721 -19.31 -3.13 14.81
C GLU A 721 -18.47 -4.40 14.92
N SER A 722 -17.38 -4.37 15.68
CA SER A 722 -16.50 -5.52 15.87
C SER A 722 -16.46 -5.99 17.31
N MET A 723 -16.36 -7.31 17.52
CA MET A 723 -16.30 -7.92 18.84
C MET A 723 -15.44 -9.19 18.84
N THR A 724 -14.92 -9.55 20.00
CA THR A 724 -14.18 -10.80 20.19
C THR A 724 -15.08 -11.81 20.92
N LEU A 725 -15.41 -12.90 20.24
CA LEU A 725 -16.32 -13.94 20.72
C LEU A 725 -15.73 -15.33 20.44
N GLY A 726 -16.16 -16.33 21.21
CA GLY A 726 -15.77 -17.72 21.03
C GLY A 726 -14.36 -18.04 21.52
N ASN A 727 -13.88 -19.21 21.14
CA ASN A 727 -12.57 -19.72 21.54
C ASN A 727 -11.46 -19.09 20.69
N THR A 728 -10.34 -18.84 21.32
CA THR A 728 -9.11 -18.41 20.65
C THR A 728 -8.13 -19.54 20.53
N TYR A 729 -7.35 -19.54 19.47
CA TYR A 729 -6.28 -20.50 19.22
C TYR A 729 -5.06 -19.76 18.68
N TYR A 730 -3.93 -20.46 18.56
CA TYR A 730 -2.70 -19.82 18.08
C TYR A 730 -2.22 -20.48 16.80
N VAL A 731 -1.70 -19.67 15.89
CA VAL A 731 -1.10 -20.09 14.61
C VAL A 731 0.35 -19.66 14.58
N GLY A 732 1.21 -20.52 14.03
CA GLY A 732 2.65 -20.29 13.96
C GLY A 732 3.43 -21.14 14.97
N SER A 733 4.72 -20.86 15.15
CA SER A 733 5.59 -21.59 16.06
C SER A 733 6.52 -20.63 16.82
N LEU A 734 6.71 -20.92 18.11
CA LEU A 734 7.67 -20.20 18.94
C LEU A 734 8.92 -21.04 19.16
N PRO A 735 10.11 -20.45 19.21
CA PRO A 735 11.31 -21.12 19.72
C PRO A 735 11.06 -21.69 21.13
N PRO A 736 11.59 -22.88 21.46
CA PRO A 736 11.20 -23.59 22.69
C PRO A 736 11.39 -22.79 23.98
N LEU A 737 12.46 -21.99 24.06
CA LEU A 737 12.72 -21.16 25.24
C LEU A 737 11.74 -19.98 25.37
N ILE A 738 11.35 -19.37 24.25
CA ILE A 738 10.37 -18.30 24.23
C ILE A 738 8.99 -18.87 24.56
N ALA A 739 8.63 -20.00 23.97
CA ALA A 739 7.38 -20.72 24.25
C ALA A 739 7.25 -21.07 25.73
N LEU A 740 8.31 -21.62 26.35
CA LEU A 740 8.31 -21.97 27.77
C LEU A 740 8.15 -20.71 28.64
N ARG A 741 8.91 -19.66 28.37
CA ARG A 741 8.81 -18.40 29.12
C ARG A 741 7.44 -17.75 28.99
N TRP A 742 6.88 -17.75 27.79
CA TRP A 742 5.55 -17.21 27.50
C TRP A 742 4.47 -18.00 28.24
N PHE A 743 4.50 -19.33 28.16
CA PHE A 743 3.58 -20.23 28.88
C PHE A 743 3.65 -20.00 30.41
N LEU A 744 4.87 -19.97 30.98
CA LEU A 744 5.06 -19.72 32.40
C LEU A 744 4.57 -18.34 32.83
N SER A 745 4.67 -17.33 31.99
CA SER A 745 4.19 -15.98 32.32
C SER A 745 2.66 -15.89 32.40
N GLY A 746 1.94 -16.73 31.63
CA GLY A 746 0.49 -16.85 31.70
C GLY A 746 -0.02 -17.69 32.89
N THR A 747 0.87 -18.43 33.58
CA THR A 747 0.52 -19.34 34.68
C THR A 747 1.41 -19.09 35.89
N PRO A 748 1.27 -17.96 36.61
CA PRO A 748 2.18 -17.58 37.72
C PRO A 748 2.18 -18.58 38.89
N TRP A 749 1.06 -19.27 39.11
CA TRP A 749 0.97 -20.32 40.13
C TRP A 749 1.89 -21.52 39.80
N LEU A 750 2.12 -21.83 38.53
CA LEU A 750 3.00 -22.90 38.09
C LEU A 750 4.47 -22.53 38.38
N ILE A 751 4.85 -21.27 38.23
CA ILE A 751 6.17 -20.78 38.62
C ILE A 751 6.34 -20.95 40.14
N ALA A 752 5.32 -20.54 40.93
CA ALA A 752 5.35 -20.72 42.39
C ALA A 752 5.49 -22.18 42.78
N ALA A 753 4.75 -23.09 42.15
CA ALA A 753 4.85 -24.55 42.37
C ALA A 753 6.24 -25.07 42.01
N LEU A 754 6.82 -24.67 40.86
CA LEU A 754 8.16 -25.09 40.45
C LEU A 754 9.23 -24.59 41.43
N LEU A 755 9.10 -23.35 41.94
CA LEU A 755 10.00 -22.80 42.94
C LEU A 755 9.92 -23.57 44.27
N LEU A 756 8.72 -23.96 44.71
CA LEU A 756 8.55 -24.80 45.91
C LEU A 756 9.19 -26.17 45.72
N VAL A 757 8.99 -26.82 44.59
CA VAL A 757 9.62 -28.14 44.28
C VAL A 757 11.16 -27.97 44.23
N ALA A 758 11.66 -26.94 43.60
CA ALA A 758 13.10 -26.67 43.56
C ALA A 758 13.69 -26.43 44.95
N ALA A 759 12.98 -25.66 45.80
CA ALA A 759 13.38 -25.43 47.20
C ALA A 759 13.36 -26.72 48.01
N ALA A 760 12.37 -27.59 47.82
CA ALA A 760 12.29 -28.91 48.49
C ALA A 760 13.45 -29.85 48.05
N ILE A 761 13.76 -29.87 46.73
CA ILE A 761 14.90 -30.63 46.21
C ILE A 761 16.23 -30.09 46.79
N LEU A 762 16.41 -28.78 46.78
CA LEU A 762 17.62 -28.15 47.30
C LEU A 762 17.76 -28.46 48.81
N GLY A 763 16.66 -28.35 49.56
CA GLY A 763 16.60 -28.67 50.98
C GLY A 763 16.96 -30.13 51.26
N THR A 764 16.43 -31.06 50.49
CA THR A 764 16.74 -32.50 50.62
C THR A 764 18.19 -32.83 50.27
N VAL A 765 18.72 -32.23 49.20
CA VAL A 765 20.14 -32.35 48.79
C VAL A 765 21.06 -31.77 49.89
N MET A 766 20.74 -30.61 50.41
CA MET A 766 21.50 -29.96 51.49
C MET A 766 21.44 -30.78 52.78
N TYR A 767 20.28 -31.29 53.14
CA TYR A 767 20.12 -32.20 54.26
C TYR A 767 20.96 -33.48 54.11
N ALA A 768 20.89 -34.15 52.94
CA ALA A 768 21.68 -35.33 52.66
C ALA A 768 23.21 -35.03 52.73
N PHE A 769 23.62 -33.89 52.20
CA PHE A 769 25.04 -33.46 52.26
C PHE A 769 25.50 -33.19 53.68
N LEU A 770 24.72 -32.47 54.48
CA LEU A 770 25.00 -32.17 55.85
C LEU A 770 25.01 -33.44 56.70
N ARG A 771 24.07 -34.36 56.50
CA ARG A 771 24.01 -35.69 57.16
C ARG A 771 25.23 -36.52 56.82
N ARG A 772 25.70 -36.55 55.57
CA ARG A 772 26.94 -37.24 55.16
C ARG A 772 28.16 -36.62 55.83
N LYS A 773 28.23 -35.31 55.96
CA LYS A 773 29.32 -34.58 56.62
C LYS A 773 29.35 -34.78 58.13
N ALA A 774 28.15 -34.83 58.76
CA ALA A 774 28.00 -35.14 60.18
C ALA A 774 28.39 -36.60 60.46
N ASN A 775 27.97 -37.55 59.69
CA ASN A 775 28.32 -38.95 59.81
C ASN A 775 29.84 -39.18 59.69
N LYS A 776 30.52 -38.50 58.73
CA LYS A 776 31.99 -38.56 58.61
C LYS A 776 32.69 -37.98 59.83
N ARG A 777 32.14 -36.99 60.50
CA ARG A 777 32.71 -36.46 61.76
C ARG A 777 32.48 -37.36 62.98
N ILE A 778 31.38 -38.11 63.03
CA ILE A 778 31.05 -39.01 64.15
C ILE A 778 31.80 -40.34 64.01
N THR A 779 32.01 -40.85 62.78
CA THR A 779 32.66 -42.17 62.55
C THR A 779 34.17 -42.09 62.38
N GLY A 780 34.80 -40.92 62.48
CA GLY A 780 36.26 -40.74 62.56
C GLY A 780 37.04 -41.22 61.32
N LYS A 781 36.39 -41.44 60.18
CA LYS A 781 36.97 -41.76 58.93
C LYS A 781 36.68 -40.75 57.85
#